data_224b5f87bab947b59f517178564e43ae
#
_entry.id   224b5f87bab947b59f517178564e43ae
#
_cell.length_a   1.000
_cell.length_b   1.000
_cell.length_c   1.000
_cell.angle_alpha   90.00
_cell.angle_beta   90.00
_cell.angle_gamma   90.00
#
_symmetry.space_group_name_H-M   'P 1'
#
loop_
_entity.id
_entity.type
_entity.pdbx_description
1 polymer ?
#
loop_
_entity_poly.entity_id
_entity_poly.type
_entity_poly.pdbx_seq_one_letter_code
_entity_poly.pdbx_strand_id
1 'polypeptide(L)'
;MLREYLADGLCEIGAQLHPWVTPPFAPGARETQSYPGNLPVAIEREKLSRLVGAIETAFALRPTAYKAGRYGFGPNTAALLEETGFEVDTSLIPRTSYADSGGPEFSGYDYNPFWFGQHRRLLELPVTRALTGALSQRWPWLHQRAERRPWRSLHAGGLLARARLIERIMLSPESSDLAAMCRLTRVLLARGTSVLTLSYHSPSLEPGHTPYVRNERDLAIFLDHLSGFLRFFRDEIGGEFLTVRELRQRLSGDSSVAVPVSTRTTAPGSAAHESPAPRSPAHESPAFEPAPCRSPAPSADVSSGKRCLVVANTFPPVHGGSAVVYDSLARFGHGRVSVLAPREDYRFGWPIRFWREFDRAAPFRVHRIHLLRTGLLDDVPSLPRRIVAALRDVAIRIDLLRAIRRIARAEDIGVVCIGELVASGWLASISRRLFGLRSIIYVHGEEISSRMEYDVDGRRRRRALAEADAIVAVSRFTREALETAMGVPPEKIALISNGVDLQRFVARPRRQDLMARYGLAGRRVLLTVGRLYARKGMDRVIESLPAVLRVLPDVRYLLVGDGTYRAVLEQLAVACDVRDAVVFAGAVPDAELIDHYALADAFIMANREMPDGDTEGFGLVFLEANACGIPVIAGKAGGSVDTVTDGVNGLVVDGDQTAQISAAILRLFQDDALRERLVQTGNAVAARASWDSRVDQFLALCDRLTGGP
;
A
#
# COMPACT_ATOMS: atom_id res chain seq x y z
N MET A 1 -20.29 -16.05 -8.43
CA MET A 1 -19.83 -16.73 -7.20
C MET A 1 -20.67 -16.40 -5.98
N LEU A 2 -20.59 -15.21 -5.28
CA LEU A 2 -21.41 -14.96 -4.08
C LEU A 2 -22.93 -15.06 -4.31
N ARG A 3 -23.44 -14.61 -5.47
CA ARG A 3 -24.87 -14.74 -5.81
C ARG A 3 -25.31 -16.19 -6.00
N GLU A 4 -24.44 -17.05 -6.50
CA GLU A 4 -24.67 -18.48 -6.66
C GLU A 4 -24.76 -19.15 -5.29
N TYR A 5 -23.76 -18.92 -4.42
CA TYR A 5 -23.80 -19.43 -3.04
C TYR A 5 -25.00 -18.95 -2.25
N LEU A 6 -25.44 -17.71 -2.49
CA LEU A 6 -26.66 -17.16 -1.88
C LEU A 6 -27.92 -17.87 -2.38
N ALA A 7 -28.02 -18.11 -3.71
CA ALA A 7 -29.13 -18.82 -4.31
C ALA A 7 -29.22 -20.29 -3.84
N ASP A 8 -28.05 -20.91 -3.61
CA ASP A 8 -27.95 -22.27 -3.08
C ASP A 8 -28.12 -22.36 -1.55
N GLY A 9 -28.36 -21.22 -0.86
CA GLY A 9 -28.49 -21.16 0.59
C GLY A 9 -27.21 -21.45 1.37
N LEU A 10 -26.05 -21.36 0.71
CA LEU A 10 -24.74 -21.69 1.31
C LEU A 10 -24.06 -20.50 2.01
N CYS A 11 -24.62 -19.30 1.88
CA CYS A 11 -24.11 -18.11 2.58
C CYS A 11 -25.24 -17.11 2.89
N GLU A 12 -24.98 -16.21 3.81
CA GLU A 12 -25.77 -15.02 4.11
C GLU A 12 -24.97 -13.76 3.82
N ILE A 13 -25.63 -12.68 3.41
CA ILE A 13 -25.01 -11.39 3.16
C ILE A 13 -25.37 -10.44 4.30
N GLY A 14 -24.36 -9.99 5.03
CA GLY A 14 -24.48 -8.95 6.06
C GLY A 14 -23.92 -7.60 5.60
N ALA A 15 -24.17 -6.56 6.38
CA ALA A 15 -23.65 -5.22 6.14
C ALA A 15 -22.49 -4.91 7.09
N GLN A 16 -21.33 -4.48 6.55
CA GLN A 16 -20.22 -3.98 7.36
C GLN A 16 -19.94 -2.51 7.04
N LEU A 17 -20.23 -1.63 8.01
CA LEU A 17 -20.09 -0.20 7.82
C LEU A 17 -18.67 0.27 8.13
N HIS A 18 -17.93 0.68 7.10
CA HIS A 18 -16.66 1.38 7.23
C HIS A 18 -16.83 2.86 6.85
N PRO A 19 -16.76 3.81 7.78
CA PRO A 19 -17.03 5.22 7.52
C PRO A 19 -16.20 5.86 6.40
N TRP A 20 -14.97 5.40 6.21
CA TRP A 20 -14.03 5.94 5.22
C TRP A 20 -14.22 5.41 3.80
N VAL A 21 -15.04 4.36 3.60
CA VAL A 21 -15.39 3.84 2.27
C VAL A 21 -16.88 3.94 1.94
N THR A 22 -17.71 4.32 2.92
CA THR A 22 -19.16 4.48 2.72
C THR A 22 -19.52 5.97 2.67
N PRO A 23 -20.10 6.50 1.58
CA PRO A 23 -20.54 7.89 1.51
C PRO A 23 -21.72 8.18 2.47
N PRO A 24 -21.96 9.48 2.83
CA PRO A 24 -21.25 10.68 2.39
C PRO A 24 -19.91 10.86 3.07
N PHE A 25 -18.95 11.50 2.38
CA PHE A 25 -17.64 11.81 2.94
C PHE A 25 -17.61 13.27 3.42
N ALA A 26 -17.17 13.49 4.65
CA ALA A 26 -16.96 14.83 5.18
C ALA A 26 -15.51 15.26 4.94
N PRO A 27 -15.24 16.48 4.42
CA PRO A 27 -13.88 17.02 4.37
C PRO A 27 -13.31 17.15 5.78
N GLY A 28 -12.06 16.68 5.99
CA GLY A 28 -11.37 16.81 7.29
C GLY A 28 -11.85 15.84 8.37
N ALA A 29 -12.37 14.67 8.00
CA ALA A 29 -12.77 13.62 8.95
C ALA A 29 -11.61 13.25 9.89
N ARG A 30 -11.85 13.33 11.22
CA ARG A 30 -10.87 12.97 12.26
C ARG A 30 -10.74 11.44 12.34
N GLU A 31 -9.59 10.94 12.80
CA GLU A 31 -9.36 9.51 12.99
C GLU A 31 -10.42 8.84 13.89
N THR A 32 -10.90 9.56 14.92
CA THR A 32 -12.00 9.11 15.79
C THR A 32 -13.30 8.84 15.03
N GLN A 33 -13.53 9.47 13.88
CA GLN A 33 -14.69 9.25 13.00
C GLN A 33 -14.56 8.01 12.14
N SER A 34 -13.46 7.28 12.22
CA SER A 34 -13.32 5.95 11.62
C SER A 34 -14.13 4.89 12.37
N TYR A 35 -14.57 5.16 13.60
CA TYR A 35 -15.55 4.37 14.31
C TYR A 35 -16.97 4.83 13.94
N PRO A 36 -17.84 3.97 13.37
CA PRO A 36 -19.20 4.36 12.97
C PRO A 36 -19.97 5.06 14.09
N GLY A 37 -19.90 4.55 15.29
CA GLY A 37 -20.62 5.09 16.45
C GLY A 37 -20.15 6.47 16.94
N ASN A 38 -19.05 7.01 16.41
CA ASN A 38 -18.56 8.36 16.69
C ASN A 38 -19.07 9.39 15.66
N LEU A 39 -19.80 8.94 14.65
CA LEU A 39 -20.37 9.83 13.66
C LEU A 39 -21.60 10.56 14.24
N PRO A 40 -21.89 11.77 13.76
CA PRO A 40 -23.21 12.37 13.99
C PRO A 40 -24.30 11.41 13.53
N VAL A 41 -25.38 11.26 14.30
CA VAL A 41 -26.44 10.28 14.05
C VAL A 41 -27.02 10.36 12.63
N ALA A 42 -27.17 11.56 12.09
CA ALA A 42 -27.66 11.76 10.72
C ALA A 42 -26.72 11.19 9.67
N ILE A 43 -25.38 11.33 9.89
CA ILE A 43 -24.36 10.81 8.98
C ILE A 43 -24.26 9.28 9.09
N GLU A 44 -24.32 8.73 10.30
CA GLU A 44 -24.32 7.28 10.51
C GLU A 44 -25.54 6.64 9.83
N ARG A 45 -26.74 7.24 10.02
CA ARG A 45 -27.98 6.81 9.36
C ARG A 45 -27.87 6.83 7.84
N GLU A 46 -27.39 7.92 7.27
CA GLU A 46 -27.26 8.07 5.82
C GLU A 46 -26.28 7.06 5.23
N LYS A 47 -25.12 6.86 5.86
CA LYS A 47 -24.15 5.86 5.44
C LYS A 47 -24.73 4.45 5.51
N LEU A 48 -25.44 4.13 6.59
CA LEU A 48 -26.07 2.83 6.77
C LEU A 48 -27.14 2.58 5.70
N SER A 49 -28.01 3.57 5.43
CA SER A 49 -29.02 3.48 4.38
C SER A 49 -28.42 3.28 3.00
N ARG A 50 -27.36 3.98 2.66
CA ARG A 50 -26.64 3.81 1.38
C ARG A 50 -26.00 2.43 1.26
N LEU A 51 -25.41 1.93 2.34
CA LEU A 51 -24.82 0.58 2.37
C LEU A 51 -25.89 -0.49 2.16
N VAL A 52 -27.03 -0.38 2.85
CA VAL A 52 -28.19 -1.29 2.68
C VAL A 52 -28.69 -1.24 1.24
N GLY A 53 -28.93 -0.05 0.68
CA GLY A 53 -29.39 0.10 -0.71
C GLY A 53 -28.39 -0.48 -1.74
N ALA A 54 -27.09 -0.34 -1.51
CA ALA A 54 -26.08 -0.96 -2.36
C ALA A 54 -26.13 -2.50 -2.31
N ILE A 55 -26.33 -3.08 -1.12
CA ILE A 55 -26.49 -4.53 -0.94
C ILE A 55 -27.80 -5.01 -1.58
N GLU A 56 -28.91 -4.31 -1.38
CA GLU A 56 -30.20 -4.63 -2.01
C GLU A 56 -30.08 -4.61 -3.55
N THR A 57 -29.41 -3.61 -4.09
CA THR A 57 -29.16 -3.51 -5.54
C THR A 57 -28.27 -4.66 -6.04
N ALA A 58 -27.21 -5.01 -5.29
CA ALA A 58 -26.26 -6.02 -5.71
C ALA A 58 -26.78 -7.45 -5.58
N PHE A 59 -27.60 -7.75 -4.56
CA PHE A 59 -27.97 -9.11 -4.20
C PHE A 59 -29.50 -9.38 -4.21
N ALA A 60 -30.32 -8.37 -4.46
CA ALA A 60 -31.79 -8.43 -4.41
C ALA A 60 -32.32 -8.93 -3.04
N LEU A 61 -31.59 -8.63 -1.95
CA LEU A 61 -31.98 -8.96 -0.58
C LEU A 61 -31.61 -7.84 0.38
N ARG A 62 -32.36 -7.72 1.46
CA ARG A 62 -32.06 -6.81 2.56
C ARG A 62 -31.19 -7.52 3.60
N PRO A 63 -30.02 -6.96 3.99
CA PRO A 63 -29.17 -7.57 5.01
C PRO A 63 -29.83 -7.46 6.39
N THR A 64 -29.78 -8.54 7.16
CA THR A 64 -30.29 -8.60 8.55
C THR A 64 -29.18 -8.67 9.59
N ALA A 65 -27.93 -8.96 9.18
CA ALA A 65 -26.76 -8.98 10.04
C ALA A 65 -25.90 -7.75 9.81
N TYR A 66 -25.39 -7.16 10.88
CA TYR A 66 -24.55 -5.97 10.87
C TYR A 66 -23.19 -6.21 11.57
N LYS A 67 -22.20 -5.49 11.11
CA LYS A 67 -20.89 -5.36 11.77
C LYS A 67 -20.37 -3.93 11.64
N ALA A 68 -20.03 -3.30 12.75
CA ALA A 68 -19.36 -2.01 12.72
C ALA A 68 -17.89 -2.16 12.30
N GLY A 69 -17.44 -1.36 11.35
CA GLY A 69 -16.03 -1.26 11.02
C GLY A 69 -15.19 -0.85 12.23
N ARG A 70 -14.02 -1.42 12.40
CA ARG A 70 -13.15 -1.24 13.59
C ARG A 70 -13.86 -1.56 14.92
N TYR A 71 -14.92 -2.37 14.89
CA TYR A 71 -15.76 -2.66 16.08
C TYR A 71 -16.42 -1.41 16.69
N GLY A 72 -16.64 -0.37 15.88
CA GLY A 72 -17.02 0.98 16.28
C GLY A 72 -18.50 1.14 16.62
N PHE A 73 -19.08 0.25 17.42
CA PHE A 73 -20.47 0.35 17.88
C PHE A 73 -20.62 1.53 18.86
N GLY A 74 -21.60 2.39 18.62
CA GLY A 74 -21.82 3.62 19.39
C GLY A 74 -23.20 3.75 20.04
N PRO A 75 -23.45 4.85 20.78
CA PRO A 75 -24.67 5.03 21.52
C PRO A 75 -25.94 5.11 20.66
N ASN A 76 -25.82 5.54 19.41
CA ASN A 76 -26.94 5.68 18.47
C ASN A 76 -27.11 4.43 17.59
N THR A 77 -26.09 3.59 17.49
CA THR A 77 -26.04 2.48 16.52
C THR A 77 -27.19 1.49 16.75
N ALA A 78 -27.50 1.12 18.00
CA ALA A 78 -28.60 0.20 18.30
C ALA A 78 -29.95 0.67 17.75
N ALA A 79 -30.30 1.95 17.98
CA ALA A 79 -31.55 2.52 17.49
C ALA A 79 -31.59 2.56 15.95
N LEU A 80 -30.47 2.89 15.30
CA LEU A 80 -30.36 2.91 13.85
C LEU A 80 -30.49 1.50 13.25
N LEU A 81 -29.95 0.48 13.91
CA LEU A 81 -30.09 -0.91 13.46
C LEU A 81 -31.55 -1.38 13.56
N GLU A 82 -32.25 -1.08 14.66
CA GLU A 82 -33.68 -1.36 14.79
C GLU A 82 -34.51 -0.63 13.73
N GLU A 83 -34.24 0.67 13.49
CA GLU A 83 -34.88 1.52 12.49
C GLU A 83 -34.72 0.97 11.07
N THR A 84 -33.54 0.46 10.76
CA THR A 84 -33.19 -0.06 9.43
C THR A 84 -33.50 -1.54 9.25
N GLY A 85 -34.02 -2.23 10.28
CA GLY A 85 -34.52 -3.61 10.19
C GLY A 85 -33.41 -4.67 10.31
N PHE A 86 -32.26 -4.34 10.90
CA PHE A 86 -31.27 -5.34 11.28
C PHE A 86 -31.75 -6.16 12.48
N GLU A 87 -31.26 -7.36 12.56
CA GLU A 87 -31.67 -8.34 13.56
C GLU A 87 -30.51 -8.87 14.42
N VAL A 88 -29.30 -8.87 13.86
CA VAL A 88 -28.08 -9.38 14.51
C VAL A 88 -26.95 -8.37 14.38
N ASP A 89 -26.22 -8.14 15.47
CA ASP A 89 -24.95 -7.43 15.47
C ASP A 89 -23.79 -8.35 15.82
N THR A 90 -22.63 -8.11 15.22
CA THR A 90 -21.40 -8.87 15.49
C THR A 90 -20.21 -7.94 15.74
N SER A 91 -20.47 -6.78 16.31
CA SER A 91 -19.47 -5.72 16.46
C SER A 91 -18.68 -5.79 17.77
N LEU A 92 -19.18 -6.48 18.78
CA LEU A 92 -18.63 -6.46 20.13
C LEU A 92 -17.45 -7.44 20.29
N ILE A 93 -16.33 -6.97 20.82
CA ILE A 93 -15.24 -7.83 21.31
C ILE A 93 -15.23 -7.81 22.86
N PRO A 94 -15.56 -8.90 23.51
CA PRO A 94 -15.65 -8.96 24.96
C PRO A 94 -14.36 -8.58 25.69
N ARG A 95 -14.50 -8.00 26.88
CA ARG A 95 -13.37 -7.67 27.77
C ARG A 95 -12.29 -6.81 27.12
N THR A 96 -12.70 -5.90 26.22
CA THR A 96 -11.78 -5.05 25.45
C THR A 96 -12.21 -3.58 25.55
N SER A 97 -11.24 -2.66 25.65
CA SER A 97 -11.42 -1.22 25.58
C SER A 97 -10.71 -0.67 24.34
N TYR A 98 -11.37 0.19 23.61
CA TYR A 98 -10.82 1.00 22.53
C TYR A 98 -10.81 2.49 22.91
N ALA A 99 -11.08 2.84 24.17
CA ALA A 99 -11.18 4.21 24.66
C ALA A 99 -9.90 5.03 24.40
N ASP A 100 -8.72 4.40 24.51
CA ASP A 100 -7.43 5.05 24.25
C ASP A 100 -7.28 5.56 22.80
N SER A 101 -8.04 5.00 21.85
CA SER A 101 -8.10 5.39 20.44
C SER A 101 -9.42 6.10 20.07
N GLY A 102 -10.20 6.50 21.07
CA GLY A 102 -11.49 7.16 20.87
C GLY A 102 -12.61 6.21 20.39
N GLY A 103 -12.42 4.91 20.52
CA GLY A 103 -13.41 3.88 20.18
C GLY A 103 -14.23 3.41 21.38
N PRO A 104 -15.10 2.39 21.19
CA PRO A 104 -16.02 1.93 22.21
C PRO A 104 -15.35 1.18 23.37
N GLU A 105 -16.08 1.11 24.50
CA GLU A 105 -15.67 0.44 25.72
C GLU A 105 -16.47 -0.85 25.90
N PHE A 106 -15.80 -2.00 25.77
CA PHE A 106 -16.42 -3.34 25.89
C PHE A 106 -15.90 -4.17 27.06
N SER A 107 -15.16 -3.58 28.02
CA SER A 107 -14.58 -4.31 29.16
C SER A 107 -15.63 -4.99 30.03
N GLY A 108 -16.85 -4.44 30.10
CA GLY A 108 -17.95 -4.95 30.91
C GLY A 108 -18.71 -6.11 30.30
N TYR A 109 -18.49 -6.43 29.02
CA TYR A 109 -19.28 -7.45 28.32
C TYR A 109 -18.64 -8.84 28.43
N ASP A 110 -19.50 -9.88 28.37
CA ASP A 110 -19.10 -11.27 28.44
C ASP A 110 -19.12 -11.95 27.05
N TYR A 111 -18.76 -13.24 26.99
CA TYR A 111 -18.56 -14.00 25.76
C TYR A 111 -19.86 -14.58 25.17
N ASN A 112 -20.94 -14.62 25.94
CA ASN A 112 -22.20 -15.20 25.51
C ASN A 112 -23.06 -14.21 24.72
N PRO A 113 -23.87 -14.67 23.74
CA PRO A 113 -24.85 -13.85 23.06
C PRO A 113 -25.84 -13.23 24.03
N PHE A 114 -26.33 -12.02 23.71
CA PHE A 114 -27.34 -11.34 24.50
C PHE A 114 -28.24 -10.46 23.64
N TRP A 115 -29.50 -10.27 24.13
CA TRP A 115 -30.46 -9.43 23.47
C TRP A 115 -30.35 -7.98 23.94
N PHE A 116 -30.40 -7.03 22.97
CA PHE A 116 -30.28 -5.61 23.26
C PHE A 116 -31.19 -4.76 22.33
N GLY A 117 -31.04 -3.42 22.35
CA GLY A 117 -31.88 -2.46 21.66
C GLY A 117 -33.05 -2.00 22.51
N GLN A 118 -33.81 -1.01 22.03
CA GLN A 118 -34.96 -0.44 22.77
C GLN A 118 -36.07 -1.48 22.97
N HIS A 119 -36.29 -2.34 21.98
CA HIS A 119 -37.30 -3.39 22.01
C HIS A 119 -36.73 -4.78 22.27
N ARG A 120 -35.44 -4.91 22.62
CA ARG A 120 -34.71 -6.18 22.80
C ARG A 120 -34.88 -7.15 21.60
N ARG A 121 -34.87 -6.62 20.39
CA ARG A 121 -35.04 -7.38 19.14
C ARG A 121 -33.73 -7.68 18.44
N LEU A 122 -32.64 -6.96 18.81
CA LEU A 122 -31.31 -7.17 18.30
C LEU A 122 -30.60 -8.24 19.12
N LEU A 123 -29.95 -9.19 18.44
CA LEU A 123 -29.08 -10.18 19.05
C LEU A 123 -27.62 -9.75 18.84
N GLU A 124 -26.86 -9.56 19.92
CA GLU A 124 -25.42 -9.43 19.84
C GLU A 124 -24.78 -10.82 19.81
N LEU A 125 -23.93 -11.07 18.82
CA LEU A 125 -23.05 -12.24 18.74
C LEU A 125 -21.58 -11.79 18.91
N PRO A 126 -21.05 -11.83 20.12
CA PRO A 126 -19.70 -11.33 20.37
C PRO A 126 -18.63 -12.07 19.56
N VAL A 127 -17.64 -11.33 19.10
CA VAL A 127 -16.45 -11.91 18.45
C VAL A 127 -15.69 -12.76 19.47
N THR A 128 -15.40 -14.00 19.15
CA THR A 128 -14.74 -14.94 20.05
C THR A 128 -13.26 -14.60 20.21
N ARG A 129 -12.94 -13.90 21.30
CA ARG A 129 -11.58 -13.55 21.72
C ARG A 129 -11.48 -13.55 23.23
N ALA A 130 -10.59 -14.36 23.81
CA ALA A 130 -10.45 -14.45 25.26
C ALA A 130 -9.02 -14.65 25.75
N LEU A 131 -8.82 -14.43 27.05
CA LEU A 131 -7.60 -14.82 27.75
C LEU A 131 -7.64 -16.30 28.12
N THR A 132 -6.60 -17.02 27.76
CA THR A 132 -6.36 -18.43 28.09
C THR A 132 -5.10 -18.58 28.95
N GLY A 133 -4.84 -19.76 29.49
CA GLY A 133 -3.69 -20.07 30.30
C GLY A 133 -4.01 -20.19 31.83
N ALA A 134 -3.07 -20.73 32.60
CA ALA A 134 -3.27 -21.13 33.98
C ALA A 134 -3.67 -19.97 34.91
N LEU A 135 -3.22 -18.74 34.62
CA LEU A 135 -3.48 -17.56 35.45
C LEU A 135 -4.58 -16.66 34.86
N SER A 136 -5.14 -16.99 33.70
CA SER A 136 -6.06 -16.13 32.96
C SER A 136 -7.36 -15.83 33.71
N GLN A 137 -7.84 -16.73 34.58
CA GLN A 137 -9.03 -16.53 35.41
C GLN A 137 -8.72 -15.86 36.75
N ARG A 138 -7.61 -16.24 37.36
CA ARG A 138 -7.27 -15.80 38.72
C ARG A 138 -6.65 -14.40 38.75
N TRP A 139 -5.88 -14.06 37.71
CA TRP A 139 -5.18 -12.79 37.61
C TRP A 139 -5.26 -12.18 36.19
N PRO A 140 -6.45 -11.91 35.64
CA PRO A 140 -6.61 -11.34 34.30
C PRO A 140 -5.94 -9.97 34.18
N TRP A 141 -5.82 -9.23 35.28
CA TRP A 141 -5.13 -7.94 35.33
C TRP A 141 -3.62 -8.04 35.00
N LEU A 142 -3.00 -9.21 35.18
CA LEU A 142 -1.59 -9.41 34.78
C LEU A 142 -1.38 -9.20 33.28
N HIS A 143 -2.35 -9.60 32.45
CA HIS A 143 -2.28 -9.35 31.02
C HIS A 143 -2.34 -7.85 30.73
N GLN A 144 -3.28 -7.12 31.32
CA GLN A 144 -3.37 -5.67 31.20
C GLN A 144 -2.08 -4.98 31.69
N ARG A 145 -1.50 -5.48 32.77
CA ARG A 145 -0.23 -4.97 33.30
C ARG A 145 0.96 -5.31 32.40
N ALA A 146 0.99 -6.52 31.80
CA ALA A 146 2.02 -6.95 30.86
C ALA A 146 1.95 -6.13 29.54
N GLU A 147 0.76 -5.66 29.15
CA GLU A 147 0.57 -4.75 28.01
C GLU A 147 0.85 -3.28 28.37
N ARG A 148 0.87 -2.92 29.66
CA ARG A 148 1.28 -1.59 30.13
C ARG A 148 2.80 -1.53 30.31
N ARG A 149 3.38 -0.33 30.22
CA ARG A 149 4.81 -0.12 30.46
C ARG A 149 5.15 -0.12 31.94
N PRO A 150 6.34 -0.53 32.29
CA PRO A 150 7.50 -0.95 31.44
C PRO A 150 7.43 -2.39 30.90
N TRP A 151 6.49 -3.20 31.38
CA TRP A 151 6.39 -4.65 31.14
C TRP A 151 6.24 -5.04 29.67
N ARG A 152 5.55 -4.22 28.87
CA ARG A 152 5.44 -4.42 27.42
C ARG A 152 6.81 -4.31 26.72
N SER A 153 7.67 -3.42 27.18
CA SER A 153 9.01 -3.24 26.62
C SER A 153 9.94 -4.42 26.93
N LEU A 154 9.63 -5.17 28.00
CA LEU A 154 10.32 -6.39 28.40
C LEU A 154 9.70 -7.64 27.76
N HIS A 155 8.77 -7.47 26.80
CA HIS A 155 8.03 -8.58 26.16
C HIS A 155 7.35 -9.51 27.17
N ALA A 156 6.96 -8.98 28.34
CA ALA A 156 6.35 -9.75 29.41
C ALA A 156 5.09 -10.51 28.94
N GLY A 157 4.27 -9.92 28.08
CA GLY A 157 3.12 -10.58 27.47
C GLY A 157 3.53 -11.81 26.65
N GLY A 158 4.59 -11.71 25.86
CA GLY A 158 5.13 -12.83 25.08
C GLY A 158 5.73 -13.95 25.95
N LEU A 159 6.37 -13.57 27.07
CA LEU A 159 6.89 -14.54 28.04
C LEU A 159 5.76 -15.27 28.76
N LEU A 160 4.71 -14.54 29.18
CA LEU A 160 3.53 -15.13 29.81
C LEU A 160 2.78 -16.08 28.87
N ALA A 161 2.70 -15.73 27.57
CA ALA A 161 2.07 -16.58 26.56
C ALA A 161 2.90 -17.85 26.29
N ARG A 162 4.24 -17.73 26.13
CA ARG A 162 5.14 -18.89 25.96
C ARG A 162 5.11 -19.83 27.16
N ALA A 163 5.03 -19.28 28.37
CA ALA A 163 4.87 -20.06 29.60
C ALA A 163 3.44 -20.60 29.76
N ARG A 164 2.52 -20.36 28.86
CA ARG A 164 1.10 -20.72 28.94
C ARG A 164 0.40 -20.21 30.21
N LEU A 165 0.91 -19.13 30.79
CA LEU A 165 0.34 -18.52 31.98
C LEU A 165 -0.83 -17.61 31.64
N ILE A 166 -0.67 -16.71 30.68
CA ILE A 166 -1.73 -15.85 30.15
C ILE A 166 -1.42 -15.58 28.66
N GLU A 167 -2.37 -15.89 27.80
CA GLU A 167 -2.31 -15.66 26.36
C GLU A 167 -3.66 -15.14 25.88
N ARG A 168 -3.67 -14.06 25.04
CA ARG A 168 -4.89 -13.58 24.40
C ARG A 168 -4.99 -14.24 23.03
N ILE A 169 -6.05 -15.03 22.82
CA ILE A 169 -6.31 -15.74 21.58
C ILE A 169 -7.61 -15.22 20.98
N MET A 170 -7.62 -15.05 19.66
CA MET A 170 -8.81 -14.77 18.87
C MET A 170 -9.14 -15.99 18.01
N LEU A 171 -10.42 -16.31 17.89
CA LEU A 171 -10.85 -17.41 17.03
C LEU A 171 -10.82 -16.99 15.56
N SER A 172 -9.60 -16.93 15.03
CA SER A 172 -9.32 -16.50 13.67
C SER A 172 -8.01 -17.13 13.18
N PRO A 173 -8.01 -17.78 12.02
CA PRO A 173 -6.80 -18.34 11.42
C PRO A 173 -5.78 -17.28 10.95
N GLU A 174 -6.17 -16.00 10.95
CA GLU A 174 -5.29 -14.87 10.62
C GLU A 174 -4.32 -14.50 11.75
N SER A 175 -4.72 -14.73 13.00
CA SER A 175 -3.97 -14.29 14.18
C SER A 175 -3.58 -15.42 15.12
N SER A 176 -4.11 -16.62 14.91
CA SER A 176 -3.93 -17.77 15.82
C SER A 176 -3.67 -19.04 15.01
N ASP A 177 -2.76 -19.87 15.48
CA ASP A 177 -2.58 -21.20 14.94
C ASP A 177 -3.70 -22.17 15.37
N LEU A 178 -3.79 -23.32 14.72
CA LEU A 178 -4.80 -24.34 15.00
C LEU A 178 -4.81 -24.74 16.49
N ALA A 179 -3.65 -24.95 17.09
CA ALA A 179 -3.54 -25.38 18.49
C ALA A 179 -4.06 -24.30 19.46
N ALA A 180 -3.82 -23.02 19.17
CA ALA A 180 -4.35 -21.90 19.93
C ALA A 180 -5.88 -21.80 19.82
N MET A 181 -6.43 -21.91 18.62
CA MET A 181 -7.89 -21.93 18.40
C MET A 181 -8.58 -23.07 19.12
N CYS A 182 -8.02 -24.27 19.07
CA CYS A 182 -8.52 -25.43 19.81
C CYS A 182 -8.46 -25.21 21.34
N ARG A 183 -7.36 -24.62 21.85
CA ARG A 183 -7.26 -24.28 23.29
C ARG A 183 -8.32 -23.26 23.71
N LEU A 184 -8.48 -22.19 22.93
CA LEU A 184 -9.49 -21.16 23.19
C LEU A 184 -10.89 -21.77 23.30
N THR A 185 -11.26 -22.60 22.33
CA THR A 185 -12.55 -23.29 22.28
C THR A 185 -12.78 -24.12 23.55
N ARG A 186 -11.85 -25.00 23.90
CA ARG A 186 -11.97 -25.82 25.10
C ARG A 186 -12.09 -24.99 26.38
N VAL A 187 -11.34 -23.90 26.51
CA VAL A 187 -11.38 -22.98 27.63
C VAL A 187 -12.72 -22.27 27.75
N LEU A 188 -13.29 -21.79 26.64
CA LEU A 188 -14.57 -21.07 26.62
C LEU A 188 -15.74 -22.04 26.92
N LEU A 189 -15.74 -23.23 26.34
CA LEU A 189 -16.74 -24.26 26.62
C LEU A 189 -16.71 -24.65 28.09
N ALA A 190 -15.52 -24.83 28.72
CA ALA A 190 -15.38 -25.07 30.14
C ALA A 190 -15.86 -23.91 31.03
N ARG A 191 -15.98 -22.70 30.48
CA ARG A 191 -16.55 -21.50 31.14
C ARG A 191 -18.06 -21.34 30.90
N GLY A 192 -18.70 -22.28 30.19
CA GLY A 192 -20.13 -22.23 29.88
C GLY A 192 -20.50 -21.38 28.65
N THR A 193 -19.52 -20.98 27.84
CA THR A 193 -19.81 -20.33 26.56
C THR A 193 -20.23 -21.41 25.57
N SER A 194 -21.44 -21.28 24.99
CA SER A 194 -22.00 -22.28 24.06
C SER A 194 -21.97 -21.82 22.61
N VAL A 195 -21.73 -20.55 22.34
CA VAL A 195 -21.69 -19.96 20.98
C VAL A 195 -20.30 -19.35 20.73
N LEU A 196 -19.70 -19.73 19.62
CA LEU A 196 -18.38 -19.26 19.20
C LEU A 196 -18.49 -18.64 17.79
N THR A 197 -17.89 -17.47 17.60
CA THR A 197 -17.83 -16.77 16.33
C THR A 197 -16.43 -16.88 15.72
N LEU A 198 -16.28 -17.69 14.67
CA LEU A 198 -15.07 -17.75 13.84
C LEU A 198 -15.10 -16.60 12.84
N SER A 199 -14.05 -15.80 12.79
CA SER A 199 -14.01 -14.63 11.89
C SER A 199 -12.66 -14.46 11.22
N TYR A 200 -12.69 -14.03 9.94
CA TYR A 200 -11.52 -13.64 9.17
C TYR A 200 -11.92 -12.68 8.05
N HIS A 201 -10.95 -12.02 7.42
CA HIS A 201 -11.21 -11.13 6.29
C HIS A 201 -11.24 -11.93 4.99
N SER A 202 -12.29 -11.78 4.19
CA SER A 202 -12.42 -12.48 2.90
C SER A 202 -11.20 -12.29 1.96
N PRO A 203 -10.52 -11.13 1.91
CA PRO A 203 -9.29 -10.99 1.14
C PRO A 203 -8.14 -11.89 1.59
N SER A 204 -8.20 -12.53 2.78
CA SER A 204 -7.21 -13.52 3.21
C SER A 204 -7.33 -14.87 2.47
N LEU A 205 -8.39 -15.05 1.68
CA LEU A 205 -8.53 -16.22 0.79
C LEU A 205 -7.74 -16.06 -0.52
N GLU A 206 -7.11 -14.92 -0.74
CA GLU A 206 -6.27 -14.65 -1.91
C GLU A 206 -4.91 -14.08 -1.46
N PRO A 207 -3.79 -14.64 -1.93
CA PRO A 207 -2.47 -14.22 -1.50
C PRO A 207 -2.17 -12.75 -1.85
N GLY A 208 -1.59 -12.04 -0.89
CA GLY A 208 -1.15 -10.64 -1.08
C GLY A 208 -2.18 -9.57 -0.75
N HIS A 209 -3.44 -9.92 -0.51
CA HIS A 209 -4.52 -8.98 -0.22
C HIS A 209 -4.67 -8.62 1.26
N THR A 210 -4.02 -9.38 2.15
CA THR A 210 -3.97 -9.05 3.59
C THR A 210 -2.56 -9.24 4.15
N PRO A 211 -2.24 -8.61 5.28
CA PRO A 211 -0.97 -8.85 5.97
C PRO A 211 -0.85 -10.27 6.55
N TYR A 212 -1.95 -11.00 6.65
CA TYR A 212 -2.01 -12.33 7.26
C TYR A 212 -1.67 -13.43 6.25
N VAL A 213 -2.13 -13.27 4.99
CA VAL A 213 -1.91 -14.22 3.90
C VAL A 213 -1.21 -13.50 2.75
N ARG A 214 0.11 -13.60 2.72
CA ARG A 214 0.97 -12.80 1.85
C ARG A 214 1.42 -13.52 0.58
N ASN A 215 1.35 -14.85 0.58
CA ASN A 215 1.82 -15.72 -0.50
C ASN A 215 1.07 -17.05 -0.44
N GLU A 216 1.27 -17.92 -1.43
CA GLU A 216 0.65 -19.24 -1.53
C GLU A 216 0.94 -20.14 -0.31
N ARG A 217 2.13 -20.03 0.28
CA ARG A 217 2.46 -20.77 1.50
C ARG A 217 1.66 -20.28 2.71
N ASP A 218 1.52 -18.96 2.87
CA ASP A 218 0.69 -18.39 3.94
C ASP A 218 -0.78 -18.79 3.73
N LEU A 219 -1.27 -18.84 2.47
CA LEU A 219 -2.61 -19.31 2.13
C LEU A 219 -2.79 -20.78 2.50
N ALA A 220 -1.85 -21.64 2.14
CA ALA A 220 -1.91 -23.06 2.48
C ALA A 220 -1.96 -23.26 4.02
N ILE A 221 -1.15 -22.54 4.78
CA ILE A 221 -1.17 -22.57 6.26
C ILE A 221 -2.52 -22.06 6.80
N PHE A 222 -3.03 -20.96 6.25
CA PHE A 222 -4.32 -20.39 6.65
C PHE A 222 -5.47 -21.39 6.41
N LEU A 223 -5.52 -22.01 5.22
CA LEU A 223 -6.54 -23.00 4.87
C LEU A 223 -6.39 -24.28 5.69
N ASP A 224 -5.17 -24.71 6.02
CA ASP A 224 -4.92 -25.85 6.91
C ASP A 224 -5.41 -25.57 8.33
N HIS A 225 -5.12 -24.39 8.88
CA HIS A 225 -5.64 -23.97 10.20
C HIS A 225 -7.16 -23.89 10.19
N LEU A 226 -7.76 -23.30 9.14
CA LEU A 226 -9.21 -23.18 9.01
C LEU A 226 -9.87 -24.56 8.92
N SER A 227 -9.44 -25.40 7.99
CA SER A 227 -10.01 -26.74 7.79
C SER A 227 -9.76 -27.67 8.97
N GLY A 228 -8.59 -27.56 9.59
CA GLY A 228 -8.25 -28.29 10.81
C GLY A 228 -9.15 -27.90 11.98
N PHE A 229 -9.42 -26.59 12.15
CA PHE A 229 -10.32 -26.10 13.19
C PHE A 229 -11.78 -26.54 12.96
N LEU A 230 -12.27 -26.48 11.73
CA LEU A 230 -13.64 -26.91 11.39
C LEU A 230 -13.82 -28.42 11.68
N ARG A 231 -12.83 -29.26 11.33
CA ARG A 231 -12.84 -30.68 11.69
C ARG A 231 -12.81 -30.90 13.20
N PHE A 232 -11.88 -30.24 13.91
CA PHE A 232 -11.81 -30.32 15.37
C PHE A 232 -13.14 -29.96 16.04
N PHE A 233 -13.78 -28.84 15.60
CA PHE A 233 -15.02 -28.38 16.20
C PHE A 233 -16.19 -29.35 15.94
N ARG A 234 -16.28 -29.90 14.75
CA ARG A 234 -17.30 -30.91 14.39
C ARG A 234 -17.05 -32.26 15.07
N ASP A 235 -15.84 -32.79 14.94
CA ASP A 235 -15.56 -34.20 15.22
C ASP A 235 -15.15 -34.44 16.70
N GLU A 236 -14.41 -33.51 17.31
CA GLU A 236 -13.97 -33.66 18.71
C GLU A 236 -14.88 -32.94 19.70
N ILE A 237 -15.42 -31.76 19.35
CA ILE A 237 -16.29 -31.00 20.23
C ILE A 237 -17.76 -31.40 20.05
N GLY A 238 -18.14 -31.94 18.92
CA GLY A 238 -19.53 -32.22 18.55
C GLY A 238 -20.32 -30.93 18.27
N GLY A 239 -19.62 -29.86 17.84
CA GLY A 239 -20.20 -28.57 17.58
C GLY A 239 -20.97 -28.54 16.24
N GLU A 240 -21.99 -27.73 16.19
CA GLU A 240 -22.82 -27.48 15.00
C GLU A 240 -22.45 -26.13 14.38
N PHE A 241 -22.43 -26.05 13.05
CA PHE A 241 -22.25 -24.80 12.31
C PHE A 241 -23.61 -24.23 11.93
N LEU A 242 -23.82 -22.96 12.28
CA LEU A 242 -25.06 -22.24 12.01
C LEU A 242 -24.74 -20.91 11.36
N THR A 243 -25.63 -20.44 10.50
CA THR A 243 -25.64 -19.06 10.09
C THR A 243 -26.11 -18.16 11.23
N VAL A 244 -25.83 -16.85 11.13
CA VAL A 244 -26.26 -15.91 12.19
C VAL A 244 -27.80 -15.87 12.34
N ARG A 245 -28.52 -16.05 11.24
CA ARG A 245 -29.98 -16.08 11.21
C ARG A 245 -30.54 -17.35 11.88
N GLU A 246 -30.01 -18.51 11.54
CA GLU A 246 -30.40 -19.79 12.17
C GLU A 246 -30.15 -19.76 13.67
N LEU A 247 -29.01 -19.23 14.11
CA LEU A 247 -28.70 -19.10 15.51
C LEU A 247 -29.69 -18.15 16.23
N ARG A 248 -30.02 -17.01 15.60
CA ARG A 248 -30.99 -16.08 16.17
C ARG A 248 -32.37 -16.72 16.31
N GLN A 249 -32.87 -17.46 15.32
CA GLN A 249 -34.13 -18.18 15.37
C GLN A 249 -34.15 -19.20 16.51
N ARG A 250 -33.05 -19.96 16.65
CA ARG A 250 -32.92 -20.95 17.72
C ARG A 250 -32.92 -20.31 19.12
N LEU A 251 -32.28 -19.14 19.29
CA LEU A 251 -32.24 -18.44 20.58
C LEU A 251 -33.54 -17.66 20.86
N SER A 252 -34.33 -17.34 19.88
CA SER A 252 -35.65 -16.69 20.06
C SER A 252 -36.76 -17.65 20.46
N GLY A 253 -36.54 -18.96 20.41
CA GLY A 253 -37.57 -19.96 20.70
C GLY A 253 -38.61 -20.13 19.60
N ASP A 254 -38.43 -19.54 18.42
CA ASP A 254 -39.32 -19.60 17.29
C ASP A 254 -39.14 -20.93 16.53
N SER A 255 -39.87 -21.96 16.97
CA SER A 255 -39.81 -23.33 16.43
C SER A 255 -40.52 -23.52 15.09
N SER A 256 -40.74 -22.48 14.28
CA SER A 256 -41.63 -22.53 13.12
C SER A 256 -40.94 -22.84 11.76
N VAL A 257 -39.68 -23.25 11.75
CA VAL A 257 -39.04 -23.76 10.54
C VAL A 257 -38.37 -25.10 10.79
N ALA A 258 -39.07 -26.18 10.46
CA ALA A 258 -38.47 -27.51 10.37
C ALA A 258 -37.48 -27.56 9.20
N VAL A 259 -36.18 -27.56 9.51
CA VAL A 259 -35.14 -27.90 8.54
C VAL A 259 -35.26 -29.41 8.26
N PRO A 260 -35.30 -29.87 7.01
CA PRO A 260 -35.24 -31.31 6.72
C PRO A 260 -33.90 -31.86 7.15
N VAL A 261 -33.90 -32.60 8.27
CA VAL A 261 -32.75 -33.40 8.68
C VAL A 261 -32.64 -34.58 7.71
N SER A 262 -31.72 -34.49 6.77
CA SER A 262 -31.31 -35.62 5.96
C SER A 262 -30.47 -36.56 6.81
N THR A 263 -31.15 -37.49 7.51
CA THR A 263 -30.53 -38.65 8.12
C THR A 263 -30.09 -39.60 7.00
N ARG A 264 -28.84 -39.53 6.59
CA ARG A 264 -28.20 -40.65 5.92
C ARG A 264 -27.42 -41.47 6.93
N THR A 265 -28.10 -42.48 7.45
CA THR A 265 -27.49 -43.66 8.06
C THR A 265 -26.79 -44.41 6.96
N THR A 266 -25.49 -44.58 7.02
CA THR A 266 -24.74 -45.52 6.20
C THR A 266 -24.22 -46.63 7.07
N ALA A 267 -24.80 -47.83 6.87
CA ALA A 267 -24.16 -49.11 7.22
C ALA A 267 -23.19 -49.52 6.10
N PRO A 268 -22.14 -50.30 6.40
CA PRO A 268 -21.04 -50.54 5.48
C PRO A 268 -21.33 -51.73 4.52
N GLY A 269 -21.01 -51.55 3.26
CA GLY A 269 -21.08 -52.62 2.27
C GLY A 269 -20.13 -52.36 1.10
N SER A 270 -19.14 -53.24 1.01
CA SER A 270 -18.13 -53.34 -0.03
C SER A 270 -18.64 -53.36 -1.45
N ALA A 271 -17.98 -52.72 -2.38
CA ALA A 271 -17.50 -53.29 -3.64
C ALA A 271 -16.80 -52.24 -4.51
N ALA A 272 -15.63 -52.61 -4.95
CA ALA A 272 -14.83 -51.92 -5.93
C ALA A 272 -15.53 -51.87 -7.30
N HIS A 273 -15.50 -50.72 -7.96
CA HIS A 273 -15.49 -50.63 -9.40
C HIS A 273 -14.70 -49.40 -9.83
N GLU A 274 -13.54 -49.68 -10.40
CA GLU A 274 -12.76 -48.75 -11.20
C GLU A 274 -13.57 -48.35 -12.45
N SER A 275 -13.58 -47.04 -12.73
CA SER A 275 -13.78 -46.54 -14.10
C SER A 275 -13.06 -45.23 -14.28
N PRO A 276 -12.40 -45.02 -15.41
CA PRO A 276 -11.32 -44.05 -15.54
C PRO A 276 -11.86 -42.63 -15.80
N ALA A 277 -11.23 -41.65 -15.15
CA ALA A 277 -11.41 -40.24 -15.44
C ALA A 277 -10.88 -39.90 -16.86
N PRO A 278 -11.57 -39.04 -17.62
CA PRO A 278 -11.01 -38.54 -18.87
C PRO A 278 -9.88 -37.55 -18.59
N ARG A 279 -8.72 -37.83 -19.10
CA ARG A 279 -7.58 -36.94 -19.15
C ARG A 279 -7.91 -35.80 -20.13
N SER A 280 -8.06 -34.59 -19.67
CA SER A 280 -7.93 -33.39 -20.50
C SER A 280 -6.45 -33.16 -20.81
N PRO A 281 -6.10 -32.79 -22.04
CA PRO A 281 -4.71 -32.57 -22.42
C PRO A 281 -4.18 -31.34 -21.75
N ALA A 282 -3.07 -31.49 -21.02
CA ALA A 282 -2.26 -30.38 -20.53
C ALA A 282 -1.69 -29.64 -21.76
N HIS A 283 -2.13 -28.43 -21.98
CA HIS A 283 -1.39 -27.50 -22.82
C HIS A 283 -0.14 -27.07 -22.03
N GLU A 284 0.96 -27.72 -22.33
CA GLU A 284 2.28 -27.20 -22.03
C GLU A 284 2.47 -25.92 -22.85
N SER A 285 2.37 -24.79 -22.18
CA SER A 285 2.94 -23.55 -22.71
C SER A 285 4.46 -23.69 -22.65
N PRO A 286 5.17 -23.41 -23.75
CA PRO A 286 6.62 -23.48 -23.75
C PRO A 286 7.16 -22.47 -22.73
N ALA A 287 7.99 -22.95 -21.82
CA ALA A 287 8.79 -22.13 -20.93
C ALA A 287 9.62 -21.18 -21.79
N PHE A 288 9.30 -19.89 -21.69
CA PHE A 288 10.11 -18.84 -22.28
C PHE A 288 11.37 -18.71 -21.40
N GLU A 289 12.44 -19.39 -21.80
CA GLU A 289 13.77 -19.07 -21.28
C GLU A 289 14.09 -17.62 -21.65
N PRO A 290 14.37 -16.72 -20.67
CA PRO A 290 14.87 -15.41 -21.01
C PRO A 290 16.23 -15.61 -21.68
N ALA A 291 16.35 -15.13 -22.91
CA ALA A 291 17.63 -15.07 -23.60
C ALA A 291 18.67 -14.45 -22.66
N PRO A 292 19.86 -15.02 -22.51
CA PRO A 292 20.89 -14.47 -21.65
C PRO A 292 21.26 -13.09 -22.19
N CYS A 293 20.88 -12.07 -21.42
CA CYS A 293 21.38 -10.72 -21.62
C CYS A 293 22.90 -10.83 -21.45
N ARG A 294 23.63 -10.84 -22.54
CA ARG A 294 25.09 -10.73 -22.53
C ARG A 294 25.42 -9.38 -21.92
N SER A 295 25.72 -9.39 -20.65
CA SER A 295 26.43 -8.27 -20.03
C SER A 295 27.69 -8.02 -20.87
N PRO A 296 27.97 -6.81 -21.30
CA PRO A 296 29.27 -6.49 -21.83
C PRO A 296 30.29 -6.87 -20.72
N ALA A 297 31.28 -7.67 -21.09
CA ALA A 297 32.39 -7.97 -20.21
C ALA A 297 32.92 -6.63 -19.66
N PRO A 298 33.31 -6.55 -18.36
CA PRO A 298 33.88 -5.34 -17.83
C PRO A 298 35.09 -4.97 -18.68
N SER A 299 34.97 -3.91 -19.46
CA SER A 299 36.12 -3.30 -20.10
C SER A 299 37.04 -2.88 -18.97
N ALA A 300 38.23 -3.41 -19.00
CA ALA A 300 39.32 -3.06 -18.09
C ALA A 300 39.79 -1.62 -18.39
N ASP A 301 39.04 -0.65 -17.91
CA ASP A 301 39.43 0.71 -17.62
C ASP A 301 38.48 1.26 -16.58
N VAL A 302 38.64 0.77 -15.34
CA VAL A 302 37.93 1.33 -14.19
C VAL A 302 38.51 2.71 -13.96
N SER A 303 37.76 3.76 -14.32
CA SER A 303 38.09 5.16 -14.05
C SER A 303 38.62 5.31 -12.62
N SER A 304 39.77 5.96 -12.45
CA SER A 304 40.59 6.05 -11.24
C SER A 304 40.00 6.84 -10.04
N GLY A 305 38.65 7.01 -9.98
CA GLY A 305 37.98 7.80 -8.94
C GLY A 305 37.49 6.97 -7.75
N LYS A 306 37.34 7.63 -6.58
CA LYS A 306 36.75 7.04 -5.38
C LYS A 306 35.29 6.58 -5.61
N ARG A 307 34.88 5.53 -4.91
CA ARG A 307 33.51 4.97 -5.01
C ARG A 307 32.51 5.76 -4.15
N CYS A 308 31.26 5.69 -4.52
CA CYS A 308 30.14 6.28 -3.80
C CYS A 308 29.24 5.20 -3.19
N LEU A 309 28.84 5.40 -1.92
CA LEU A 309 27.84 4.59 -1.23
C LEU A 309 26.52 5.35 -1.14
N VAL A 310 25.49 4.90 -1.84
CA VAL A 310 24.14 5.44 -1.71
C VAL A 310 23.44 4.79 -0.52
N VAL A 311 22.95 5.59 0.42
CA VAL A 311 22.15 5.15 1.58
C VAL A 311 20.69 5.48 1.31
N ALA A 312 19.87 4.46 1.01
CA ALA A 312 18.49 4.61 0.54
C ALA A 312 17.51 3.76 1.36
N ASN A 313 16.53 4.38 2.01
CA ASN A 313 15.44 3.66 2.71
C ASN A 313 14.44 3.02 1.75
N THR A 314 14.19 3.68 0.62
CA THR A 314 13.31 3.18 -0.44
C THR A 314 14.18 2.73 -1.62
N PHE A 315 14.32 1.42 -1.78
CA PHE A 315 15.16 0.80 -2.80
C PHE A 315 14.51 -0.50 -3.31
N PRO A 316 14.69 -0.88 -4.59
CA PRO A 316 14.08 -2.11 -5.11
C PRO A 316 14.33 -3.35 -4.23
N PRO A 317 13.36 -4.27 -4.22
CA PRO A 317 12.13 -4.33 -5.03
C PRO A 317 10.96 -3.46 -4.53
N VAL A 318 11.20 -2.50 -3.62
CA VAL A 318 10.19 -1.52 -3.22
C VAL A 318 10.00 -0.50 -4.35
N HIS A 319 8.77 -0.34 -4.83
CA HIS A 319 8.45 0.59 -5.92
C HIS A 319 8.33 2.05 -5.44
N GLY A 320 8.88 2.97 -6.20
CA GLY A 320 8.81 4.41 -5.94
C GLY A 320 9.76 5.21 -6.84
N GLY A 321 9.48 6.49 -7.05
CA GLY A 321 10.32 7.36 -7.89
C GLY A 321 11.77 7.42 -7.39
N SER A 322 12.00 7.61 -6.09
CA SER A 322 13.34 7.61 -5.49
C SER A 322 14.05 6.25 -5.62
N ALA A 323 13.31 5.14 -5.53
CA ALA A 323 13.88 3.81 -5.73
C ALA A 323 14.44 3.64 -7.15
N VAL A 324 13.72 4.12 -8.17
CA VAL A 324 14.18 4.12 -9.57
C VAL A 324 15.46 4.96 -9.71
N VAL A 325 15.52 6.12 -9.06
CA VAL A 325 16.70 7.00 -9.12
C VAL A 325 17.94 6.30 -8.54
N TYR A 326 17.84 5.69 -7.35
CA TYR A 326 18.99 5.05 -6.71
C TYR A 326 19.40 3.76 -7.39
N ASP A 327 18.46 2.98 -7.92
CA ASP A 327 18.77 1.83 -8.79
C ASP A 327 19.53 2.29 -10.04
N SER A 328 19.05 3.35 -10.69
CA SER A 328 19.70 3.88 -11.90
C SER A 328 21.08 4.45 -11.60
N LEU A 329 21.28 5.20 -10.51
CA LEU A 329 22.61 5.67 -10.12
C LEU A 329 23.60 4.50 -9.95
N ALA A 330 23.14 3.38 -9.39
CA ALA A 330 23.98 2.21 -9.20
C ALA A 330 24.18 1.40 -10.49
N ARG A 331 23.15 1.23 -11.30
CA ARG A 331 23.14 0.46 -12.55
C ARG A 331 24.03 1.09 -13.61
N PHE A 332 23.91 2.39 -13.78
CA PHE A 332 24.70 3.17 -14.74
C PHE A 332 25.99 3.76 -14.13
N GLY A 333 26.29 3.43 -12.88
CA GLY A 333 27.43 3.96 -12.12
C GLY A 333 28.79 3.33 -12.44
N HIS A 334 28.93 2.61 -13.56
CA HIS A 334 30.18 2.01 -14.05
C HIS A 334 30.93 1.22 -12.97
N GLY A 335 30.20 0.55 -12.07
CA GLY A 335 30.76 -0.19 -10.93
C GLY A 335 31.27 0.69 -9.77
N ARG A 336 31.19 2.03 -9.86
CA ARG A 336 31.64 2.96 -8.81
C ARG A 336 30.57 3.27 -7.76
N VAL A 337 29.33 2.87 -7.96
CA VAL A 337 28.23 3.13 -7.02
C VAL A 337 27.78 1.81 -6.37
N SER A 338 27.77 1.78 -5.04
CA SER A 338 27.21 0.71 -4.23
C SER A 338 26.03 1.24 -3.43
N VAL A 339 25.11 0.36 -3.04
CA VAL A 339 23.89 0.77 -2.31
C VAL A 339 23.81 0.09 -0.95
N LEU A 340 23.45 0.86 0.08
CA LEU A 340 23.07 0.37 1.40
C LEU A 340 21.56 0.60 1.61
N ALA A 341 20.82 -0.48 1.74
CA ALA A 341 19.37 -0.46 1.83
C ALA A 341 18.84 -1.35 2.97
N PRO A 342 17.58 -1.18 3.43
CA PRO A 342 17.00 -2.00 4.48
C PRO A 342 16.52 -3.36 3.96
N ARG A 343 16.34 -4.32 4.90
CA ARG A 343 15.63 -5.60 4.67
C ARG A 343 14.17 -5.52 5.03
N GLU A 344 13.78 -4.53 5.80
CA GLU A 344 12.41 -4.31 6.26
C GLU A 344 11.91 -2.94 5.84
N ASP A 345 10.61 -2.87 5.50
CA ASP A 345 9.93 -1.60 5.25
C ASP A 345 9.68 -0.91 6.60
N TYR A 346 10.28 0.26 6.80
CA TYR A 346 10.17 1.01 8.05
C TYR A 346 8.75 1.45 8.39
N ARG A 347 7.87 1.59 7.37
CA ARG A 347 6.47 2.03 7.55
C ARG A 347 5.62 0.98 8.25
N PHE A 348 5.87 -0.29 7.92
CA PHE A 348 5.05 -1.41 8.38
C PHE A 348 5.81 -2.39 9.28
N GLY A 349 7.14 -2.31 9.33
CA GLY A 349 7.99 -3.26 10.06
C GLY A 349 7.99 -4.67 9.43
N TRP A 350 7.68 -4.77 8.13
CA TRP A 350 7.62 -6.05 7.43
C TRP A 350 8.87 -6.28 6.58
N PRO A 351 9.31 -7.56 6.45
CA PRO A 351 10.37 -7.90 5.53
C PRO A 351 10.03 -7.50 4.09
N ILE A 352 10.96 -6.84 3.42
CA ILE A 352 10.83 -6.54 1.99
C ILE A 352 10.92 -7.86 1.23
N ARG A 353 9.90 -8.18 0.43
CA ARG A 353 9.86 -9.43 -0.35
C ARG A 353 10.87 -9.39 -1.49
N PHE A 354 11.36 -10.54 -1.90
CA PHE A 354 12.22 -10.74 -3.08
C PHE A 354 13.51 -9.89 -3.10
N TRP A 355 13.93 -9.29 -1.96
CA TRP A 355 15.14 -8.51 -1.94
C TRP A 355 16.39 -9.34 -2.26
N ARG A 356 16.42 -10.64 -1.88
CA ARG A 356 17.57 -11.54 -2.18
C ARG A 356 17.66 -11.88 -3.64
N GLU A 357 16.53 -12.09 -4.31
CA GLU A 357 16.42 -12.34 -5.73
C GLU A 357 16.87 -11.12 -6.51
N PHE A 358 16.38 -9.94 -6.14
CA PHE A 358 16.79 -8.67 -6.72
C PHE A 358 18.31 -8.45 -6.56
N ASP A 359 18.83 -8.59 -5.35
CA ASP A 359 20.26 -8.33 -5.06
C ASP A 359 21.19 -9.31 -5.82
N ARG A 360 20.74 -10.56 -6.08
CA ARG A 360 21.51 -11.51 -6.93
C ARG A 360 21.48 -11.15 -8.42
N ALA A 361 20.39 -10.58 -8.88
CA ALA A 361 20.21 -10.18 -10.28
C ALA A 361 20.82 -8.80 -10.58
N ALA A 362 21.04 -7.97 -9.56
CA ALA A 362 21.58 -6.63 -9.72
C ALA A 362 23.03 -6.64 -10.26
N PRO A 363 23.36 -5.82 -11.29
CA PRO A 363 24.72 -5.76 -11.87
C PRO A 363 25.67 -4.92 -11.02
N PHE A 364 25.28 -4.50 -9.83
CA PHE A 364 26.03 -3.67 -8.90
C PHE A 364 25.92 -4.23 -7.46
N ARG A 365 26.71 -3.71 -6.53
CA ARG A 365 26.72 -4.19 -5.15
C ARG A 365 25.63 -3.58 -4.31
N VAL A 366 24.82 -4.44 -3.68
CA VAL A 366 23.77 -4.06 -2.72
C VAL A 366 24.12 -4.64 -1.34
N HIS A 367 24.19 -3.77 -0.36
CA HIS A 367 24.36 -4.14 1.05
C HIS A 367 23.02 -3.98 1.75
N ARG A 368 22.64 -4.95 2.57
CA ARG A 368 21.36 -4.90 3.31
C ARG A 368 21.60 -4.97 4.81
N ILE A 369 20.99 -4.04 5.53
CA ILE A 369 20.88 -4.09 7.00
C ILE A 369 19.41 -4.21 7.41
N HIS A 370 19.15 -4.42 8.68
CA HIS A 370 17.78 -4.64 9.18
C HIS A 370 16.89 -3.43 8.88
N LEU A 371 17.25 -2.25 9.38
CA LEU A 371 16.55 -0.99 9.17
C LEU A 371 17.55 0.16 9.05
N LEU A 372 17.20 1.20 8.31
CA LEU A 372 17.96 2.46 8.24
C LEU A 372 17.34 3.55 9.13
N ARG A 373 16.08 3.41 9.50
CA ARG A 373 15.33 4.35 10.36
C ARG A 373 14.24 3.62 11.14
N THR A 374 13.74 4.23 12.20
CA THR A 374 12.50 3.81 12.88
C THR A 374 11.29 4.20 12.04
N GLY A 375 10.19 3.46 12.17
CA GLY A 375 8.88 3.85 11.64
C GLY A 375 8.42 5.19 12.24
N LEU A 376 7.58 5.89 11.50
CA LEU A 376 6.88 7.06 12.02
C LEU A 376 6.00 6.60 13.20
N LEU A 377 6.02 7.36 14.29
CA LEU A 377 5.14 7.14 15.42
C LEU A 377 3.89 7.98 15.14
N ASP A 378 2.81 7.32 14.71
CA ASP A 378 1.55 7.98 14.33
C ASP A 378 0.79 8.59 15.53
N ASP A 379 1.19 8.26 16.78
CA ASP A 379 0.62 8.83 18.02
C ASP A 379 1.71 9.51 18.87
N VAL A 380 1.35 10.56 19.59
CA VAL A 380 2.22 11.19 20.61
C VAL A 380 2.46 10.16 21.74
N PRO A 381 3.61 9.49 21.77
CA PRO A 381 3.78 8.39 22.69
C PRO A 381 4.00 8.91 24.10
N SER A 382 3.51 8.16 25.09
CA SER A 382 3.85 8.36 26.50
C SER A 382 5.38 8.41 26.70
N LEU A 383 5.85 9.15 27.71
CA LEU A 383 7.29 9.35 27.95
C LEU A 383 8.14 8.07 27.89
N PRO A 384 7.74 6.93 28.46
CA PRO A 384 8.48 5.68 28.32
C PRO A 384 8.55 5.14 26.86
N ARG A 385 7.53 5.37 26.04
CA ARG A 385 7.55 5.01 24.60
C ARG A 385 8.53 5.85 23.84
N ARG A 386 8.63 7.11 24.16
CA ARG A 386 9.61 8.01 23.57
C ARG A 386 11.03 7.56 23.90
N ILE A 387 11.29 7.14 25.15
CA ILE A 387 12.61 6.61 25.58
C ILE A 387 12.97 5.33 24.82
N VAL A 388 12.06 4.36 24.73
CA VAL A 388 12.32 3.11 24.01
C VAL A 388 12.49 3.35 22.51
N ALA A 389 11.68 4.21 21.90
CA ALA A 389 11.84 4.60 20.50
C ALA A 389 13.18 5.30 20.26
N ALA A 390 13.60 6.19 21.17
CA ALA A 390 14.89 6.84 21.11
C ALA A 390 16.07 5.83 21.25
N LEU A 391 15.98 4.89 22.17
CA LEU A 391 16.99 3.81 22.31
C LEU A 391 17.05 2.92 21.08
N ARG A 392 15.89 2.57 20.50
CA ARG A 392 15.82 1.83 19.23
C ARG A 392 16.43 2.63 18.08
N ASP A 393 16.14 3.91 17.99
CA ASP A 393 16.72 4.80 16.97
C ASP A 393 18.24 4.88 17.12
N VAL A 394 18.76 5.00 18.35
CA VAL A 394 20.19 4.96 18.62
C VAL A 394 20.81 3.63 18.18
N ALA A 395 20.17 2.50 18.49
CA ALA A 395 20.69 1.18 18.07
C ALA A 395 20.74 1.05 16.53
N ILE A 396 19.69 1.48 15.83
CA ILE A 396 19.66 1.49 14.35
C ILE A 396 20.78 2.40 13.80
N ARG A 397 20.97 3.59 14.37
CA ARG A 397 22.06 4.49 13.95
C ARG A 397 23.43 3.89 14.15
N ILE A 398 23.66 3.20 15.27
CA ILE A 398 24.92 2.49 15.53
C ILE A 398 25.15 1.39 14.49
N ASP A 399 24.14 0.58 14.17
CA ASP A 399 24.25 -0.47 13.18
C ASP A 399 24.48 0.10 11.77
N LEU A 400 23.84 1.21 11.43
CA LEU A 400 24.08 1.94 10.18
C LEU A 400 25.51 2.46 10.10
N LEU A 401 26.05 3.08 11.15
CA LEU A 401 27.42 3.57 11.18
C LEU A 401 28.45 2.43 11.08
N ARG A 402 28.18 1.29 11.76
CA ARG A 402 29.04 0.09 11.63
C ARG A 402 29.03 -0.46 10.20
N ALA A 403 27.87 -0.49 9.56
CA ALA A 403 27.73 -0.93 8.18
C ALA A 403 28.50 0.01 7.22
N ILE A 404 28.30 1.33 7.32
CA ILE A 404 29.00 2.32 6.50
C ILE A 404 30.50 2.17 6.67
N ARG A 405 31.01 2.09 7.93
CA ARG A 405 32.46 1.93 8.20
C ARG A 405 33.04 0.66 7.56
N ARG A 406 32.30 -0.46 7.67
CA ARG A 406 32.71 -1.75 7.08
C ARG A 406 32.79 -1.67 5.56
N ILE A 407 31.72 -1.12 4.92
CA ILE A 407 31.64 -1.00 3.47
C ILE A 407 32.68 -0.02 2.95
N ALA A 408 32.83 1.13 3.61
CA ALA A 408 33.80 2.15 3.21
C ALA A 408 35.24 1.63 3.15
N ARG A 409 35.61 0.77 4.10
CA ARG A 409 36.95 0.15 4.12
C ARG A 409 37.12 -0.97 3.09
N ALA A 410 36.03 -1.74 2.85
CA ALA A 410 36.09 -2.88 1.94
C ALA A 410 36.05 -2.47 0.47
N GLU A 411 35.45 -1.31 0.15
CA GLU A 411 35.18 -0.88 -1.23
C GLU A 411 35.81 0.46 -1.62
N ASP A 412 36.69 1.01 -0.81
CA ASP A 412 37.34 2.32 -1.03
C ASP A 412 36.33 3.45 -1.30
N ILE A 413 35.30 3.52 -0.46
CA ILE A 413 34.28 4.56 -0.55
C ILE A 413 34.88 5.91 -0.14
N GLY A 414 34.73 6.93 -0.99
CA GLY A 414 35.12 8.31 -0.70
C GLY A 414 33.92 9.22 -0.41
N VAL A 415 32.73 8.85 -0.93
CA VAL A 415 31.50 9.64 -0.84
C VAL A 415 30.35 8.81 -0.30
N VAL A 416 29.56 9.38 0.61
CA VAL A 416 28.26 8.85 1.03
C VAL A 416 27.16 9.74 0.44
N CYS A 417 26.32 9.16 -0.42
CA CYS A 417 25.14 9.81 -0.95
C CYS A 417 23.93 9.46 -0.07
N ILE A 418 23.32 10.46 0.55
CA ILE A 418 22.20 10.34 1.47
C ILE A 418 20.92 10.53 0.68
N GLY A 419 20.13 9.46 0.52
CA GLY A 419 18.94 9.40 -0.31
C GLY A 419 17.68 9.97 0.36
N GLU A 420 17.71 10.25 1.66
CA GLU A 420 16.56 10.83 2.37
C GLU A 420 17.04 11.88 3.37
N LEU A 421 16.74 13.14 3.08
CA LEU A 421 17.14 14.28 3.90
C LEU A 421 16.65 14.17 5.34
N VAL A 422 15.38 13.84 5.52
CA VAL A 422 14.73 13.88 6.82
C VAL A 422 15.19 12.76 7.75
N ALA A 423 15.29 11.54 7.23
CA ALA A 423 15.61 10.36 8.03
C ALA A 423 17.11 10.21 8.27
N SER A 424 17.91 10.50 7.25
CA SER A 424 19.32 10.15 7.20
C SER A 424 20.24 11.37 7.08
N GLY A 425 19.71 12.60 7.01
CA GLY A 425 20.48 13.84 6.86
C GLY A 425 21.52 14.07 7.95
N TRP A 426 21.32 13.52 9.16
CA TRP A 426 22.30 13.54 10.24
C TRP A 426 23.63 12.84 9.89
N LEU A 427 23.62 11.95 8.88
CA LEU A 427 24.85 11.30 8.39
C LEU A 427 25.82 12.31 7.76
N ALA A 428 25.35 13.43 7.24
CA ALA A 428 26.20 14.42 6.58
C ALA A 428 27.36 14.88 7.49
N SER A 429 27.07 15.24 8.73
CA SER A 429 28.09 15.67 9.67
C SER A 429 28.94 14.52 10.22
N ILE A 430 28.34 13.38 10.45
CA ILE A 430 29.00 12.25 11.10
C ILE A 430 29.93 11.50 10.15
N SER A 431 29.54 11.33 8.88
CA SER A 431 30.35 10.64 7.88
C SER A 431 31.73 11.28 7.71
N ARG A 432 31.80 12.60 7.67
CA ARG A 432 33.03 13.35 7.58
C ARG A 432 33.91 13.21 8.86
N ARG A 433 33.26 13.39 10.03
CA ARG A 433 33.98 13.39 11.33
C ARG A 433 34.51 12.01 11.73
N LEU A 434 33.73 10.95 11.50
CA LEU A 434 34.10 9.60 11.96
C LEU A 434 34.84 8.77 10.91
N PHE A 435 34.61 9.04 9.62
CA PHE A 435 35.10 8.17 8.54
C PHE A 435 35.93 8.91 7.49
N GLY A 436 35.99 10.25 7.55
CA GLY A 436 36.67 11.05 6.52
C GLY A 436 35.95 11.08 5.16
N LEU A 437 34.70 10.62 5.11
CA LEU A 437 33.92 10.53 3.90
C LEU A 437 33.23 11.86 3.57
N ARG A 438 33.23 12.23 2.29
CA ARG A 438 32.39 13.34 1.79
C ARG A 438 30.94 12.94 1.75
N SER A 439 30.05 13.92 1.87
CA SER A 439 28.61 13.70 1.92
C SER A 439 27.88 14.46 0.83
N ILE A 440 26.99 13.77 0.12
CA ILE A 440 26.02 14.36 -0.80
C ILE A 440 24.61 14.07 -0.24
N ILE A 441 23.74 15.05 -0.22
CA ILE A 441 22.30 14.83 0.03
C ILE A 441 21.57 14.92 -1.31
N TYR A 442 20.82 13.87 -1.65
CA TYR A 442 20.01 13.82 -2.87
C TYR A 442 18.57 14.24 -2.54
N VAL A 443 18.09 15.33 -3.16
CA VAL A 443 16.79 15.95 -2.83
C VAL A 443 15.83 15.82 -4.01
N HIS A 444 14.67 15.21 -3.74
CA HIS A 444 13.63 14.94 -4.75
C HIS A 444 12.55 16.03 -4.84
N GLY A 445 12.48 16.97 -3.89
CA GLY A 445 11.55 18.09 -3.84
C GLY A 445 10.51 17.97 -2.74
N GLU A 446 9.82 16.84 -2.62
CA GLU A 446 8.78 16.57 -1.62
C GLU A 446 9.26 16.88 -0.17
N GLU A 447 10.51 16.55 0.16
CA GLU A 447 11.10 16.78 1.47
C GLU A 447 11.31 18.26 1.81
N ILE A 448 11.26 19.15 0.82
CA ILE A 448 11.47 20.58 0.99
C ILE A 448 10.14 21.33 0.98
N SER A 449 9.27 21.01 0.04
CA SER A 449 8.00 21.72 -0.19
C SER A 449 6.93 21.38 0.86
N SER A 450 6.88 20.12 1.34
CA SER A 450 5.84 19.72 2.29
C SER A 450 6.16 20.08 3.74
N ARG A 451 5.11 20.43 4.52
CA ARG A 451 5.23 20.60 5.97
C ARG A 451 5.37 19.22 6.63
N MET A 452 6.45 19.05 7.40
CA MET A 452 6.73 17.82 8.13
C MET A 452 6.39 18.01 9.61
N GLU A 453 5.48 17.21 10.18
CA GLU A 453 5.01 17.32 11.56
C GLU A 453 6.14 17.29 12.61
N TYR A 454 7.21 16.55 12.35
CA TYR A 454 8.36 16.39 13.25
C TYR A 454 9.54 17.35 13.00
N ASP A 455 9.44 18.21 11.97
CA ASP A 455 10.40 19.29 11.65
C ASP A 455 9.66 20.49 11.03
N VAL A 456 8.62 20.98 11.74
CA VAL A 456 7.73 22.06 11.28
C VAL A 456 8.50 23.32 10.88
N ASP A 457 9.51 23.69 11.68
CA ASP A 457 10.38 24.87 11.42
C ASP A 457 11.52 24.56 10.43
N GLY A 458 11.67 23.33 9.95
CA GLY A 458 12.73 22.93 9.00
C GLY A 458 14.15 23.01 9.57
N ARG A 459 14.31 23.19 10.88
CA ARG A 459 15.65 23.39 11.51
C ARG A 459 16.57 22.19 11.32
N ARG A 460 16.06 20.97 11.42
CA ARG A 460 16.85 19.76 11.26
C ARG A 460 17.28 19.60 9.80
N ARG A 461 16.36 19.87 8.86
CA ARG A 461 16.66 19.84 7.42
C ARG A 461 17.72 20.89 7.06
N ARG A 462 17.53 22.15 7.46
CA ARG A 462 18.52 23.22 7.24
C ARG A 462 19.90 22.86 7.80
N ARG A 463 19.95 22.30 9.01
CA ARG A 463 21.22 21.88 9.61
C ARG A 463 21.89 20.77 8.79
N ALA A 464 21.15 19.73 8.38
CA ALA A 464 21.70 18.65 7.57
C ALA A 464 22.23 19.15 6.22
N LEU A 465 21.48 20.04 5.56
CA LEU A 465 21.88 20.66 4.30
C LEU A 465 23.12 21.56 4.47
N ALA A 466 23.19 22.31 5.57
CA ALA A 466 24.37 23.14 5.87
C ALA A 466 25.65 22.30 6.10
N GLU A 467 25.52 21.12 6.73
CA GLU A 467 26.63 20.22 7.05
C GLU A 467 27.06 19.33 5.87
N ALA A 468 26.24 19.16 4.84
CA ALA A 468 26.58 18.41 3.63
C ALA A 468 27.68 19.11 2.80
N ASP A 469 28.55 18.30 2.15
CA ASP A 469 29.59 18.82 1.24
C ASP A 469 28.99 19.30 -0.08
N ALA A 470 27.96 18.60 -0.60
CA ALA A 470 27.17 19.02 -1.75
C ALA A 470 25.71 18.52 -1.64
N ILE A 471 24.82 19.14 -2.41
CA ILE A 471 23.41 18.79 -2.49
C ILE A 471 23.05 18.61 -3.96
N VAL A 472 22.39 17.51 -4.30
CA VAL A 472 21.85 17.28 -5.63
C VAL A 472 20.38 17.67 -5.64
N ALA A 473 20.01 18.60 -6.49
CA ALA A 473 18.64 18.98 -6.80
C ALA A 473 18.20 18.34 -8.11
N VAL A 474 17.05 17.65 -8.13
CA VAL A 474 16.56 16.93 -9.31
C VAL A 474 15.88 17.83 -10.35
N SER A 475 15.53 19.06 -9.98
CA SER A 475 14.83 20.03 -10.84
C SER A 475 15.19 21.47 -10.46
N ARG A 476 14.93 22.41 -11.35
CA ARG A 476 15.06 23.85 -11.06
C ARG A 476 14.13 24.25 -9.92
N PHE A 477 12.90 23.72 -9.92
CA PHE A 477 11.96 23.88 -8.82
C PHE A 477 12.57 23.45 -7.48
N THR A 478 13.19 22.28 -7.41
CA THR A 478 13.85 21.76 -6.19
C THR A 478 15.04 22.66 -5.79
N ARG A 479 15.83 23.12 -6.75
CA ARG A 479 16.95 24.04 -6.51
C ARG A 479 16.46 25.36 -5.92
N GLU A 480 15.46 25.98 -6.53
CA GLU A 480 14.87 27.22 -6.06
C GLU A 480 14.29 27.11 -4.64
N ALA A 481 13.59 26.00 -4.36
CA ALA A 481 13.09 25.72 -3.02
C ALA A 481 14.23 25.54 -1.99
N LEU A 482 15.35 24.92 -2.36
CA LEU A 482 16.54 24.80 -1.52
C LEU A 482 17.16 26.17 -1.22
N GLU A 483 17.27 27.03 -2.20
CA GLU A 483 17.82 28.39 -2.07
C GLU A 483 16.90 29.28 -1.22
N THR A 484 15.60 29.31 -1.53
CA THR A 484 14.65 30.25 -0.93
C THR A 484 14.10 29.79 0.41
N ALA A 485 13.63 28.54 0.53
CA ALA A 485 12.98 28.01 1.74
C ALA A 485 13.99 27.47 2.76
N MET A 486 15.11 26.91 2.30
CA MET A 486 16.11 26.29 3.18
C MET A 486 17.36 27.13 3.39
N GLY A 487 17.57 28.18 2.58
CA GLY A 487 18.75 29.07 2.67
C GLY A 487 20.05 28.39 2.30
N VAL A 488 20.02 27.45 1.36
CA VAL A 488 21.21 26.74 0.90
C VAL A 488 21.98 27.62 -0.08
N PRO A 489 23.30 27.81 0.09
CA PRO A 489 24.11 28.55 -0.87
C PRO A 489 24.13 27.89 -2.25
N PRO A 490 23.95 28.65 -3.36
CA PRO A 490 23.87 28.09 -4.71
C PRO A 490 25.08 27.23 -5.12
N GLU A 491 26.27 27.56 -4.62
CA GLU A 491 27.52 26.85 -4.92
C GLU A 491 27.56 25.43 -4.32
N LYS A 492 26.72 25.14 -3.32
CA LYS A 492 26.56 23.78 -2.76
C LYS A 492 25.56 22.94 -3.56
N ILE A 493 24.76 23.53 -4.44
CA ILE A 493 23.67 22.84 -5.15
C ILE A 493 24.16 22.45 -6.54
N ALA A 494 24.23 21.16 -6.78
CA ALA A 494 24.40 20.60 -8.13
C ALA A 494 23.02 20.26 -8.71
N LEU A 495 22.64 20.91 -9.81
CA LEU A 495 21.43 20.57 -10.54
C LEU A 495 21.72 19.35 -11.42
N ILE A 496 21.26 18.17 -11.01
CA ILE A 496 21.37 16.90 -11.74
C ILE A 496 19.99 16.32 -11.87
N SER A 497 19.35 16.57 -12.99
CA SER A 497 18.00 16.07 -13.28
C SER A 497 17.99 14.56 -13.38
N ASN A 498 16.84 13.95 -13.07
CA ASN A 498 16.67 12.51 -13.27
C ASN A 498 16.72 12.17 -14.77
N GLY A 499 17.07 10.92 -15.08
CA GLY A 499 17.16 10.39 -16.43
C GLY A 499 16.07 9.38 -16.77
N VAL A 500 16.14 8.85 -17.98
CA VAL A 500 15.33 7.72 -18.44
C VAL A 500 16.24 6.61 -18.97
N ASP A 501 15.85 5.37 -18.75
CA ASP A 501 16.53 4.18 -19.27
C ASP A 501 16.08 3.94 -20.72
N LEU A 502 16.90 4.38 -21.68
CA LEU A 502 16.62 4.29 -23.10
C LEU A 502 16.76 2.86 -23.68
N GLN A 503 17.34 1.92 -22.93
CA GLN A 503 17.34 0.50 -23.33
C GLN A 503 16.02 -0.17 -22.94
N ARG A 504 15.43 0.30 -21.88
CA ARG A 504 14.17 -0.20 -21.35
C ARG A 504 12.96 0.51 -22.00
N PHE A 505 12.91 1.84 -21.94
CA PHE A 505 11.78 2.63 -22.47
C PHE A 505 12.02 2.94 -23.94
N VAL A 506 11.42 2.12 -24.80
CA VAL A 506 11.47 2.22 -26.27
C VAL A 506 10.09 2.00 -26.85
N ALA A 507 9.83 2.58 -28.00
CA ALA A 507 8.58 2.35 -28.72
C ALA A 507 8.43 0.87 -29.06
N ARG A 508 7.24 0.30 -28.78
CA ARG A 508 6.90 -1.12 -29.01
C ARG A 508 5.56 -1.25 -29.70
N PRO A 509 5.32 -2.35 -30.42
CA PRO A 509 3.99 -2.65 -30.95
C PRO A 509 3.01 -2.91 -29.78
N ARG A 510 1.75 -2.56 -30.01
CA ARG A 510 0.67 -2.79 -29.02
C ARG A 510 0.40 -4.27 -28.84
N ARG A 511 0.39 -4.72 -27.63
CA ARG A 511 0.02 -6.11 -27.25
C ARG A 511 -1.48 -6.29 -27.37
N GLN A 512 -1.89 -7.21 -28.27
CA GLN A 512 -3.31 -7.46 -28.55
C GLN A 512 -4.04 -8.08 -27.34
N ASP A 513 -3.36 -8.89 -26.54
CA ASP A 513 -3.92 -9.47 -25.31
C ASP A 513 -4.22 -8.40 -24.26
N LEU A 514 -3.37 -7.38 -24.10
CA LEU A 514 -3.64 -6.24 -23.21
C LEU A 514 -4.73 -5.33 -23.78
N MET A 515 -4.75 -5.10 -25.11
CA MET A 515 -5.85 -4.37 -25.75
C MET A 515 -7.20 -5.05 -25.52
N ALA A 516 -7.26 -6.37 -25.60
CA ALA A 516 -8.46 -7.16 -25.33
C ALA A 516 -8.81 -7.12 -23.83
N ARG A 517 -7.81 -7.32 -22.94
CA ARG A 517 -7.98 -7.31 -21.48
C ARG A 517 -8.68 -6.04 -20.99
N TYR A 518 -8.34 -4.90 -21.55
CA TYR A 518 -8.86 -3.59 -21.14
C TYR A 518 -9.96 -3.02 -22.06
N GLY A 519 -10.41 -3.76 -23.07
CA GLY A 519 -11.44 -3.30 -24.01
C GLY A 519 -11.04 -2.09 -24.84
N LEU A 520 -9.75 -1.99 -25.25
CA LEU A 520 -9.15 -0.84 -25.90
C LEU A 520 -9.07 -0.97 -27.44
N ALA A 521 -9.52 -2.11 -28.02
CA ALA A 521 -9.48 -2.31 -29.46
C ALA A 521 -10.30 -1.24 -30.21
N GLY A 522 -9.68 -0.56 -31.18
CA GLY A 522 -10.30 0.54 -31.92
C GLY A 522 -10.58 1.81 -31.11
N ARG A 523 -9.96 1.96 -29.95
CA ARG A 523 -10.13 3.13 -29.05
C ARG A 523 -8.87 3.99 -29.05
N ARG A 524 -9.06 5.31 -28.85
CA ARG A 524 -7.97 6.23 -28.51
C ARG A 524 -7.67 6.10 -27.03
N VAL A 525 -6.41 5.83 -26.68
CA VAL A 525 -5.99 5.56 -25.30
C VAL A 525 -5.22 6.75 -24.73
N LEU A 526 -5.83 7.38 -23.72
CA LEU A 526 -5.17 8.36 -22.87
C LEU A 526 -4.63 7.62 -21.63
N LEU A 527 -3.34 7.73 -21.33
CA LEU A 527 -2.66 6.97 -20.29
C LEU A 527 -2.18 7.85 -19.15
N THR A 528 -2.33 7.40 -17.93
CA THR A 528 -1.55 7.87 -16.76
C THR A 528 -0.90 6.68 -16.07
N VAL A 529 0.39 6.81 -15.74
CA VAL A 529 1.16 5.83 -14.95
C VAL A 529 1.61 6.45 -13.64
N GLY A 530 1.37 5.78 -12.54
CA GLY A 530 1.89 6.17 -11.24
C GLY A 530 0.97 5.88 -10.07
N ARG A 531 1.44 6.14 -8.85
CA ARG A 531 0.62 5.99 -7.64
C ARG A 531 -0.57 6.93 -7.69
N LEU A 532 -1.74 6.43 -7.33
CA LEU A 532 -2.99 7.20 -7.34
C LEU A 532 -3.04 8.14 -6.12
N TYR A 533 -2.57 9.38 -6.33
CA TYR A 533 -2.57 10.47 -5.35
C TYR A 533 -3.18 11.75 -5.95
N ALA A 534 -3.84 12.56 -5.11
CA ALA A 534 -4.56 13.76 -5.55
C ALA A 534 -3.67 14.77 -6.32
N ARG A 535 -2.40 14.95 -5.90
CA ARG A 535 -1.45 15.87 -6.57
C ARG A 535 -1.17 15.52 -8.03
N LYS A 536 -1.42 14.25 -8.45
CA LYS A 536 -1.20 13.82 -9.84
C LYS A 536 -2.33 14.21 -10.80
N GLY A 537 -3.43 14.76 -10.29
CA GLY A 537 -4.49 15.39 -11.08
C GLY A 537 -5.38 14.43 -11.89
N MET A 538 -5.39 13.13 -11.57
CA MET A 538 -6.23 12.13 -12.26
C MET A 538 -7.72 12.42 -12.11
N ASP A 539 -8.14 12.98 -10.98
CA ASP A 539 -9.49 13.47 -10.71
C ASP A 539 -9.89 14.57 -11.69
N ARG A 540 -9.00 15.55 -11.93
CA ARG A 540 -9.25 16.64 -12.88
C ARG A 540 -9.32 16.13 -14.34
N VAL A 541 -8.54 15.11 -14.66
CA VAL A 541 -8.66 14.44 -15.98
C VAL A 541 -10.03 13.76 -16.09
N ILE A 542 -10.50 13.03 -15.08
CA ILE A 542 -11.82 12.38 -15.07
C ILE A 542 -12.93 13.43 -15.22
N GLU A 543 -12.87 14.54 -14.47
CA GLU A 543 -13.83 15.66 -14.59
C GLU A 543 -13.82 16.33 -15.97
N SER A 544 -12.72 16.26 -16.70
CA SER A 544 -12.62 16.82 -18.06
C SER A 544 -13.18 15.89 -19.14
N LEU A 545 -13.29 14.57 -18.86
CA LEU A 545 -13.72 13.57 -19.84
C LEU A 545 -15.13 13.81 -20.43
N PRO A 546 -16.17 14.29 -19.70
CA PRO A 546 -17.45 14.56 -20.33
C PRO A 546 -17.38 15.51 -21.51
N ALA A 547 -16.52 16.53 -21.43
CA ALA A 547 -16.29 17.46 -22.55
C ALA A 547 -15.54 16.81 -23.71
N VAL A 548 -14.56 15.96 -23.41
CA VAL A 548 -13.78 15.20 -24.41
C VAL A 548 -14.66 14.20 -25.14
N LEU A 549 -15.45 13.39 -24.40
CA LEU A 549 -16.26 12.31 -24.97
C LEU A 549 -17.42 12.78 -25.84
N ARG A 550 -17.92 14.01 -25.64
CA ARG A 550 -18.88 14.63 -26.55
C ARG A 550 -18.33 14.83 -27.95
N VAL A 551 -17.02 15.03 -28.10
CA VAL A 551 -16.33 15.26 -29.35
C VAL A 551 -15.66 14.00 -29.90
N LEU A 552 -15.09 13.21 -29.00
CA LEU A 552 -14.32 11.99 -29.26
C LEU A 552 -14.84 10.83 -28.38
N PRO A 553 -15.96 10.17 -28.74
CA PRO A 553 -16.61 9.16 -27.90
C PRO A 553 -15.79 7.85 -27.77
N ASP A 554 -14.79 7.66 -28.61
CA ASP A 554 -13.90 6.50 -28.63
C ASP A 554 -12.69 6.64 -27.69
N VAL A 555 -12.51 7.76 -26.98
CA VAL A 555 -11.44 7.93 -25.99
C VAL A 555 -11.67 7.02 -24.79
N ARG A 556 -10.57 6.38 -24.32
CA ARG A 556 -10.52 5.64 -23.07
C ARG A 556 -9.35 6.14 -22.23
N TYR A 557 -9.60 6.35 -20.95
CA TYR A 557 -8.59 6.78 -19.99
C TYR A 557 -8.08 5.57 -19.20
N LEU A 558 -6.85 5.15 -19.47
CA LEU A 558 -6.20 4.02 -18.81
C LEU A 558 -5.34 4.51 -17.64
N LEU A 559 -5.66 4.08 -16.44
CA LEU A 559 -4.95 4.37 -15.20
C LEU A 559 -4.12 3.16 -14.79
N VAL A 560 -2.80 3.25 -14.86
CA VAL A 560 -1.85 2.21 -14.45
C VAL A 560 -1.21 2.61 -13.14
N GLY A 561 -1.47 1.83 -12.11
CA GLY A 561 -0.99 2.03 -10.74
C GLY A 561 -2.08 1.87 -9.70
N ASP A 562 -1.71 1.95 -8.45
CA ASP A 562 -2.63 1.85 -7.32
C ASP A 562 -2.31 2.92 -6.26
N GLY A 563 -3.22 3.13 -5.31
CA GLY A 563 -3.04 4.11 -4.24
C GLY A 563 -4.31 4.41 -3.48
N THR A 564 -4.15 5.13 -2.38
CA THR A 564 -5.27 5.47 -1.47
C THR A 564 -6.37 6.32 -2.11
N TYR A 565 -6.06 6.96 -3.25
CA TYR A 565 -7.01 7.82 -3.97
C TYR A 565 -7.89 7.06 -4.98
N ARG A 566 -7.65 5.75 -5.18
CA ARG A 566 -8.37 4.92 -6.15
C ARG A 566 -9.88 4.98 -5.98
N ALA A 567 -10.37 4.72 -4.76
CA ALA A 567 -11.81 4.70 -4.48
C ALA A 567 -12.50 6.05 -4.80
N VAL A 568 -11.80 7.16 -4.56
CA VAL A 568 -12.29 8.50 -4.90
C VAL A 568 -12.40 8.67 -6.42
N LEU A 569 -11.39 8.21 -7.18
CA LEU A 569 -11.40 8.29 -8.64
C LEU A 569 -12.50 7.41 -9.27
N GLU A 570 -12.72 6.21 -8.74
CA GLU A 570 -13.80 5.32 -9.19
C GLU A 570 -15.18 5.94 -8.96
N GLN A 571 -15.42 6.55 -7.81
CA GLN A 571 -16.67 7.26 -7.50
C GLN A 571 -16.83 8.49 -8.37
N LEU A 572 -15.75 9.24 -8.62
CA LEU A 572 -15.79 10.41 -9.46
C LEU A 572 -16.13 10.05 -10.92
N ALA A 573 -15.60 8.95 -11.43
CA ALA A 573 -15.92 8.46 -12.77
C ALA A 573 -17.42 8.12 -12.92
N VAL A 574 -18.05 7.60 -11.87
CA VAL A 574 -19.51 7.38 -11.83
C VAL A 574 -20.25 8.71 -11.76
N ALA A 575 -19.84 9.62 -10.88
CA ALA A 575 -20.49 10.93 -10.70
C ALA A 575 -20.44 11.81 -11.96
N CYS A 576 -19.39 11.68 -12.77
CA CYS A 576 -19.23 12.38 -14.04
C CYS A 576 -19.85 11.63 -15.23
N ASP A 577 -20.51 10.50 -15.01
CA ASP A 577 -21.10 9.64 -16.07
C ASP A 577 -20.07 9.19 -17.14
N VAL A 578 -18.83 8.89 -16.68
CA VAL A 578 -17.74 8.46 -17.56
C VAL A 578 -17.11 7.13 -17.14
N ARG A 579 -17.81 6.36 -16.30
CA ARG A 579 -17.30 5.09 -15.73
C ARG A 579 -16.79 4.12 -16.81
N ASP A 580 -17.51 4.00 -17.93
CA ASP A 580 -17.18 3.09 -19.02
C ASP A 580 -16.00 3.59 -19.89
N ALA A 581 -15.64 4.85 -19.75
CA ALA A 581 -14.49 5.44 -20.43
C ALA A 581 -13.21 5.40 -19.60
N VAL A 582 -13.29 5.07 -18.28
CA VAL A 582 -12.13 5.03 -17.38
C VAL A 582 -11.80 3.58 -17.03
N VAL A 583 -10.58 3.16 -17.33
CA VAL A 583 -10.05 1.81 -17.08
C VAL A 583 -9.00 1.85 -15.99
N PHE A 584 -9.25 1.17 -14.88
CA PHE A 584 -8.31 1.02 -13.77
C PHE A 584 -7.54 -0.30 -13.89
N ALA A 585 -6.33 -0.25 -14.43
CA ALA A 585 -5.49 -1.45 -14.59
C ALA A 585 -4.92 -1.98 -13.25
N GLY A 586 -4.87 -1.12 -12.22
CA GLY A 586 -4.20 -1.45 -10.96
C GLY A 586 -2.68 -1.40 -11.07
N ALA A 587 -2.00 -1.92 -10.06
CA ALA A 587 -0.55 -2.10 -10.10
C ALA A 587 -0.19 -3.22 -11.10
N VAL A 588 0.69 -2.93 -12.04
CA VAL A 588 1.14 -3.89 -13.05
C VAL A 588 2.57 -4.35 -12.75
N PRO A 589 2.94 -5.59 -13.12
CA PRO A 589 4.32 -6.04 -13.02
C PRO A 589 5.28 -5.13 -13.79
N ASP A 590 6.48 -4.92 -13.24
CA ASP A 590 7.50 -4.05 -13.84
C ASP A 590 7.88 -4.47 -15.27
N ALA A 591 7.85 -5.78 -15.56
CA ALA A 591 8.08 -6.32 -16.89
C ALA A 591 6.99 -5.95 -17.92
N GLU A 592 5.73 -5.73 -17.47
CA GLU A 592 4.61 -5.34 -18.35
C GLU A 592 4.44 -3.82 -18.44
N LEU A 593 5.12 -3.04 -17.63
CA LEU A 593 4.93 -1.58 -17.57
C LEU A 593 5.14 -0.91 -18.93
N ILE A 594 6.16 -1.30 -19.67
CA ILE A 594 6.48 -0.73 -20.97
C ILE A 594 5.43 -1.08 -22.00
N ASP A 595 4.88 -2.29 -21.92
CA ASP A 595 3.80 -2.73 -22.79
C ASP A 595 2.52 -1.90 -22.54
N HIS A 596 2.30 -1.45 -21.30
CA HIS A 596 1.20 -0.51 -21.01
C HIS A 596 1.44 0.88 -21.57
N TYR A 597 2.69 1.38 -21.57
CA TYR A 597 3.00 2.60 -22.33
C TYR A 597 2.69 2.42 -23.81
N ALA A 598 3.05 1.29 -24.41
CA ALA A 598 2.80 1.03 -25.83
C ALA A 598 1.31 1.00 -26.23
N LEU A 599 0.37 0.84 -25.27
CA LEU A 599 -1.07 0.93 -25.58
C LEU A 599 -1.54 2.36 -25.87
N ALA A 600 -0.80 3.37 -25.41
CA ALA A 600 -1.26 4.76 -25.37
C ALA A 600 -1.10 5.49 -26.71
N ASP A 601 -2.04 6.39 -27.00
CA ASP A 601 -1.95 7.41 -28.03
C ASP A 601 -1.45 8.75 -27.47
N ALA A 602 -1.72 9.00 -26.17
CA ALA A 602 -1.24 10.15 -25.43
C ALA A 602 -1.06 9.81 -23.95
N PHE A 603 -0.09 10.43 -23.31
CA PHE A 603 0.13 10.35 -21.87
C PHE A 603 -0.34 11.65 -21.20
N ILE A 604 -1.00 11.56 -20.05
CA ILE A 604 -1.41 12.72 -19.27
C ILE A 604 -1.13 12.53 -17.78
N MET A 605 -0.54 13.56 -17.16
CA MET A 605 -0.54 13.71 -15.71
C MET A 605 -0.72 15.20 -15.39
N ALA A 606 -1.96 15.62 -15.14
CA ALA A 606 -2.33 17.00 -14.85
C ALA A 606 -1.97 17.36 -13.38
N ASN A 607 -0.70 17.18 -13.02
CA ASN A 607 -0.22 17.39 -11.67
C ASN A 607 -0.41 18.84 -11.20
N ARG A 608 -0.68 18.99 -9.90
CA ARG A 608 -0.92 20.27 -9.24
C ARG A 608 -0.24 20.36 -7.89
N GLU A 609 -0.15 21.56 -7.37
CA GLU A 609 0.29 21.80 -6.00
C GLU A 609 -0.90 21.66 -5.04
N MET A 610 -0.69 20.94 -3.95
CA MET A 610 -1.69 20.75 -2.91
C MET A 610 -1.60 21.88 -1.86
N PRO A 611 -2.67 22.15 -1.07
CA PRO A 611 -2.67 23.21 -0.07
C PRO A 611 -1.60 23.10 1.02
N ASP A 612 -1.05 21.90 1.24
CA ASP A 612 0.06 21.63 2.17
C ASP A 612 1.45 21.77 1.53
N GLY A 613 1.50 22.17 0.24
CA GLY A 613 2.74 22.33 -0.54
C GLY A 613 3.23 21.03 -1.19
N ASP A 614 2.48 19.90 -1.07
CA ASP A 614 2.84 18.66 -1.78
C ASP A 614 2.66 18.83 -3.29
N THR A 615 3.70 18.53 -4.06
CA THR A 615 3.72 18.68 -5.52
C THR A 615 4.62 17.63 -6.18
N GLU A 616 4.61 17.57 -7.51
CA GLU A 616 5.48 16.66 -8.25
C GLU A 616 6.92 17.22 -8.32
N GLY A 617 7.90 16.44 -7.81
CA GLY A 617 9.29 16.90 -7.74
C GLY A 617 10.01 16.91 -9.08
N PHE A 618 9.65 16.02 -10.03
CA PHE A 618 10.30 15.93 -11.33
C PHE A 618 9.37 15.38 -12.44
N GLY A 619 8.71 14.23 -12.23
CA GLY A 619 7.86 13.60 -13.22
C GLY A 619 8.61 12.68 -14.20
N LEU A 620 9.34 11.68 -13.71
CA LEU A 620 10.04 10.66 -14.53
C LEU A 620 9.16 10.08 -15.65
N VAL A 621 7.89 9.85 -15.35
CA VAL A 621 6.91 9.24 -16.29
C VAL A 621 6.72 10.03 -17.60
N PHE A 622 7.00 11.33 -17.59
CA PHE A 622 6.96 12.13 -18.83
C PHE A 622 8.13 11.78 -19.76
N LEU A 623 9.33 11.60 -19.20
CA LEU A 623 10.49 11.15 -19.99
C LEU A 623 10.32 9.71 -20.46
N GLU A 624 9.73 8.84 -19.63
CA GLU A 624 9.41 7.46 -19.99
C GLU A 624 8.41 7.41 -21.16
N ALA A 625 7.35 8.23 -21.12
CA ALA A 625 6.39 8.36 -22.21
C ALA A 625 7.04 8.92 -23.48
N ASN A 626 7.83 10.00 -23.37
CA ASN A 626 8.55 10.56 -24.52
C ASN A 626 9.53 9.54 -25.14
N ALA A 627 10.25 8.76 -24.33
CA ALA A 627 11.15 7.71 -24.83
C ALA A 627 10.40 6.58 -25.55
N CYS A 628 9.16 6.28 -25.13
CA CYS A 628 8.26 5.34 -25.79
C CYS A 628 7.59 5.92 -27.06
N GLY A 629 7.88 7.16 -27.45
CA GLY A 629 7.27 7.81 -28.60
C GLY A 629 5.83 8.27 -28.36
N ILE A 630 5.47 8.61 -27.12
CA ILE A 630 4.12 9.02 -26.74
C ILE A 630 4.13 10.52 -26.40
N PRO A 631 3.28 11.34 -27.03
CA PRO A 631 3.15 12.76 -26.71
C PRO A 631 2.54 12.92 -25.32
N VAL A 632 2.98 13.95 -24.58
CA VAL A 632 2.61 14.13 -23.18
C VAL A 632 1.80 15.41 -22.94
N ILE A 633 0.91 15.35 -21.93
CA ILE A 633 0.24 16.52 -21.35
C ILE A 633 0.61 16.55 -19.87
N ALA A 634 1.25 17.63 -19.42
CA ALA A 634 1.73 17.80 -18.05
C ALA A 634 1.01 18.96 -17.35
N GLY A 635 0.78 18.83 -16.04
CA GLY A 635 0.42 19.97 -15.20
C GLY A 635 1.61 20.91 -15.00
N LYS A 636 1.36 22.20 -14.82
CA LYS A 636 2.40 23.24 -14.68
C LYS A 636 3.09 23.28 -13.30
N ALA A 637 2.65 22.47 -12.32
CA ALA A 637 3.11 22.55 -10.94
C ALA A 637 4.39 21.76 -10.70
N GLY A 638 5.23 22.26 -9.78
CA GLY A 638 6.45 21.58 -9.34
C GLY A 638 7.51 21.41 -10.44
N GLY A 639 8.24 20.30 -10.39
CA GLY A 639 9.34 19.99 -11.31
C GLY A 639 8.91 19.45 -12.69
N SER A 640 7.62 19.30 -12.98
CA SER A 640 7.15 18.81 -14.27
C SER A 640 7.51 19.74 -15.44
N VAL A 641 7.57 21.04 -15.19
CA VAL A 641 7.99 22.07 -16.18
C VAL A 641 9.48 22.00 -16.55
N ASP A 642 10.26 21.23 -15.81
CA ASP A 642 11.66 20.92 -16.16
C ASP A 642 11.76 19.71 -17.09
N THR A 643 10.73 18.88 -17.11
CA THR A 643 10.65 17.68 -17.97
C THR A 643 9.86 17.94 -19.25
N VAL A 644 8.81 18.78 -19.16
CA VAL A 644 7.93 19.09 -20.29
C VAL A 644 7.93 20.60 -20.57
N THR A 645 8.35 20.96 -21.77
CA THR A 645 8.30 22.33 -22.32
C THR A 645 7.12 22.43 -23.25
N ASP A 646 6.21 23.40 -23.00
CA ASP A 646 4.98 23.56 -23.74
C ASP A 646 5.23 23.77 -25.23
N GLY A 647 4.49 23.02 -26.06
CA GLY A 647 4.59 23.03 -27.51
C GLY A 647 5.89 22.45 -28.10
N VAL A 648 6.85 22.03 -27.25
CA VAL A 648 8.13 21.43 -27.67
C VAL A 648 8.07 19.91 -27.55
N ASN A 649 8.05 19.35 -26.36
CA ASN A 649 8.00 17.91 -26.14
C ASN A 649 6.71 17.44 -25.45
N GLY A 650 5.73 18.34 -25.31
CA GLY A 650 4.43 18.08 -24.73
C GLY A 650 3.58 19.35 -24.69
N LEU A 651 2.40 19.25 -24.09
CA LEU A 651 1.54 20.37 -23.74
C LEU A 651 1.55 20.56 -22.22
N VAL A 652 1.54 21.82 -21.77
CA VAL A 652 1.49 22.17 -20.35
C VAL A 652 0.14 22.84 -20.04
N VAL A 653 -0.54 22.34 -19.03
CA VAL A 653 -1.87 22.83 -18.61
C VAL A 653 -1.86 23.22 -17.13
N ASP A 654 -2.80 24.05 -16.72
CA ASP A 654 -3.12 24.22 -15.32
C ASP A 654 -3.88 22.97 -14.80
N GLY A 655 -3.26 22.23 -13.90
CA GLY A 655 -3.81 20.96 -13.37
C GLY A 655 -5.13 21.10 -12.62
N ASP A 656 -5.53 22.32 -12.23
CA ASP A 656 -6.82 22.60 -11.60
C ASP A 656 -7.90 23.04 -12.59
N GLN A 657 -7.54 23.32 -13.87
CA GLN A 657 -8.45 23.84 -14.89
C GLN A 657 -8.92 22.73 -15.84
N THR A 658 -10.05 22.10 -15.57
CA THR A 658 -10.61 21.02 -16.39
C THR A 658 -10.87 21.42 -17.83
N ALA A 659 -11.19 22.71 -18.08
CA ALA A 659 -11.35 23.24 -19.43
C ALA A 659 -10.04 23.26 -20.24
N GLN A 660 -8.91 23.60 -19.61
CA GLN A 660 -7.60 23.55 -20.25
C GLN A 660 -7.17 22.08 -20.52
N ILE A 661 -7.45 21.19 -19.57
CA ILE A 661 -7.17 19.76 -19.70
C ILE A 661 -7.93 19.17 -20.89
N SER A 662 -9.26 19.40 -20.97
CA SER A 662 -10.08 18.91 -22.07
C SER A 662 -9.64 19.49 -23.43
N ALA A 663 -9.34 20.80 -23.50
CA ALA A 663 -8.85 21.44 -24.73
C ALA A 663 -7.50 20.85 -25.17
N ALA A 664 -6.56 20.59 -24.27
CA ALA A 664 -5.27 19.98 -24.59
C ALA A 664 -5.44 18.53 -25.09
N ILE A 665 -6.31 17.74 -24.49
CA ILE A 665 -6.63 16.38 -24.94
C ILE A 665 -7.21 16.42 -26.36
N LEU A 666 -8.22 17.25 -26.59
CA LEU A 666 -8.87 17.39 -27.92
C LEU A 666 -7.88 17.85 -28.98
N ARG A 667 -7.07 18.89 -28.70
CA ARG A 667 -6.05 19.40 -29.60
C ARG A 667 -5.05 18.31 -29.98
N LEU A 668 -4.58 17.52 -29.03
CA LEU A 668 -3.60 16.46 -29.25
C LEU A 668 -4.17 15.32 -30.11
N PHE A 669 -5.45 14.99 -29.97
CA PHE A 669 -6.09 13.90 -30.72
C PHE A 669 -6.63 14.35 -32.10
N GLN A 670 -6.81 15.66 -32.35
CA GLN A 670 -7.33 16.19 -33.59
C GLN A 670 -6.26 16.78 -34.51
N ASP A 671 -5.08 17.13 -33.98
CA ASP A 671 -3.96 17.71 -34.72
C ASP A 671 -2.83 16.71 -34.87
N ASP A 672 -2.84 15.93 -35.94
CA ASP A 672 -1.84 14.90 -36.22
C ASP A 672 -0.44 15.53 -36.45
N ALA A 673 -0.35 16.69 -37.08
CA ALA A 673 0.94 17.36 -37.30
C ALA A 673 1.56 17.82 -35.95
N LEU A 674 0.75 18.34 -35.05
CA LEU A 674 1.20 18.66 -33.69
C LEU A 674 1.69 17.38 -32.97
N ARG A 675 0.90 16.32 -33.04
CA ARG A 675 1.23 15.05 -32.36
C ARG A 675 2.56 14.48 -32.86
N GLU A 676 2.76 14.38 -34.15
CA GLU A 676 4.00 13.92 -34.78
C GLU A 676 5.21 14.76 -34.36
N ARG A 677 5.07 16.08 -34.39
CA ARG A 677 6.11 17.02 -33.97
C ARG A 677 6.48 16.81 -32.48
N LEU A 678 5.48 16.69 -31.59
CA LEU A 678 5.70 16.47 -30.15
C LEU A 678 6.38 15.12 -29.89
N VAL A 679 6.04 14.07 -30.63
CA VAL A 679 6.71 12.77 -30.56
C VAL A 679 8.18 12.89 -30.99
N GLN A 680 8.48 13.49 -32.10
CA GLN A 680 9.85 13.65 -32.62
C GLN A 680 10.72 14.45 -31.65
N THR A 681 10.21 15.58 -31.16
CA THR A 681 10.94 16.43 -30.21
C THR A 681 11.01 15.78 -28.81
N GLY A 682 9.96 15.05 -28.39
CA GLY A 682 9.93 14.27 -27.14
C GLY A 682 11.01 13.20 -27.13
N ASN A 683 11.12 12.42 -28.19
CA ASN A 683 12.20 11.43 -28.34
C ASN A 683 13.60 12.07 -28.23
N ALA A 684 13.80 13.25 -28.89
CA ALA A 684 15.08 13.96 -28.82
C ALA A 684 15.38 14.49 -27.39
N VAL A 685 14.36 14.93 -26.65
CA VAL A 685 14.51 15.34 -25.23
C VAL A 685 14.84 14.14 -24.37
N ALA A 686 14.12 13.03 -24.51
CA ALA A 686 14.40 11.79 -23.77
C ALA A 686 15.81 11.27 -24.05
N ALA A 687 16.27 11.28 -25.29
CA ALA A 687 17.63 10.86 -25.67
C ALA A 687 18.73 11.67 -24.97
N ARG A 688 18.52 12.97 -24.75
CA ARG A 688 19.45 13.85 -24.02
C ARG A 688 19.36 13.68 -22.50
N ALA A 689 18.27 13.08 -22.03
CA ALA A 689 18.03 12.83 -20.61
C ALA A 689 18.31 11.36 -20.24
N SER A 690 19.29 10.69 -20.86
CA SER A 690 19.68 9.32 -20.51
C SER A 690 20.28 9.25 -19.12
N TRP A 691 20.09 8.12 -18.43
CA TRP A 691 20.72 7.88 -17.14
C TRP A 691 22.25 7.87 -17.23
N ASP A 692 22.84 7.40 -18.33
CA ASP A 692 24.30 7.45 -18.54
C ASP A 692 24.83 8.88 -18.35
N SER A 693 24.26 9.84 -19.07
CA SER A 693 24.67 11.26 -18.98
C SER A 693 24.44 11.85 -17.56
N ARG A 694 23.39 11.46 -16.86
CA ARG A 694 23.08 11.97 -15.50
C ARG A 694 24.02 11.39 -14.47
N VAL A 695 24.34 10.13 -14.60
CA VAL A 695 25.27 9.44 -13.70
C VAL A 695 26.70 9.92 -13.90
N ASP A 696 27.13 10.23 -15.14
CA ASP A 696 28.43 10.86 -15.39
C ASP A 696 28.55 12.21 -14.66
N GLN A 697 27.50 13.04 -14.69
CA GLN A 697 27.46 14.31 -13.94
C GLN A 697 27.56 14.06 -12.42
N PHE A 698 26.87 13.03 -11.92
CA PHE A 698 26.92 12.64 -10.52
C PHE A 698 28.31 12.13 -10.10
N LEU A 699 28.95 11.30 -10.91
CA LEU A 699 30.29 10.81 -10.68
C LEU A 699 31.33 11.92 -10.74
N ALA A 700 31.21 12.85 -11.69
CA ALA A 700 32.05 14.04 -11.74
C ALA A 700 31.91 14.93 -10.48
N LEU A 701 30.70 15.02 -9.89
CA LEU A 701 30.52 15.66 -8.58
C LEU A 701 31.27 14.90 -7.47
N CYS A 702 31.18 13.56 -7.44
CA CYS A 702 31.90 12.76 -6.47
C CYS A 702 33.45 12.95 -6.58
N ASP A 703 33.98 13.01 -7.80
CA ASP A 703 35.40 13.22 -8.08
C ASP A 703 35.88 14.60 -7.60
N ARG A 704 35.12 15.66 -7.89
CA ARG A 704 35.40 17.00 -7.35
C ARG A 704 35.48 17.04 -5.82
N LEU A 705 34.58 16.34 -5.15
CA LEU A 705 34.53 16.31 -3.69
C LEU A 705 35.71 15.53 -3.06
N THR A 706 36.26 14.56 -3.77
CA THR A 706 37.34 13.70 -3.26
C THR A 706 38.73 14.12 -3.74
N GLY A 707 38.82 15.21 -4.51
CA GLY A 707 40.12 15.71 -5.04
C GLY A 707 40.67 14.86 -6.19
N GLY A 708 39.77 14.15 -6.91
CA GLY A 708 40.09 13.51 -8.18
C GLY A 708 40.29 14.55 -9.27
N PRO A 709 41.00 14.17 -10.37
CA PRO A 709 41.31 15.06 -11.48
C PRO A 709 40.08 15.62 -12.15
#